data_7495d5266d8bffa4debaa2eacfc3fa47
#
_entry.id   7495d5266d8bffa4debaa2eacfc3fa47
#
_cell.length_a   1.000
_cell.length_b   1.000
_cell.length_c   1.000
_cell.angle_alpha   90.00
_cell.angle_beta   90.00
_cell.angle_gamma   90.00
#
_symmetry.space_group_name_H-M   'P 1'
#
loop_
_entity.id
_entity.type
_entity.pdbx_description
1 polymer ?
#
loop_
_entity_poly.entity_id
_entity_poly.type
_entity_poly.pdbx_seq_one_letter_code
_entity_poly.pdbx_strand_id
1 'polypeptide(L)'
;MKLTALALALSTATLCNAQTPGPAAPAPAKVAPKPPTVYVNPRSGPDDPRVGLKGGLYDAQTAILGMALVMTTPKPAGFAPDLDSIKAVDATPAPASNDPDAPRPQGGARPTAPRGPRANYGGTNSDLAFNSKYLFNGNYSGVNIYDISDPAHISLVTSMVCPGGQGDVSVYKNLLFMSVEAANGRMDCGTQGFPAAAPEPPPTPTGDAKADAEAMMAFRMRQAPPSPDRVKGVRIFDISDIHNPKQVADVQTCRGSHTHTLVLDPNDKDNVYIYVSGSAGVRPAAELGGCSGASPDKDPDTALFTIVIIKVPVAHPELAQVIASPRIFSDPQTGNMDGLWKGGNHGDGTQTTSSTRGCHDITAYSWLGLAGGACSGNGILLDIHDPAHPKRLDAVTDPNYAFWHSANFSNDGKTVLFTDEWGGGGQPRCRLSDPMAWGADAIFSITPEKKLKLDSYFKMPAPQTDKENCVAHNGSMIPVPGRNIEVQSWYQGGVSIIDYTNPAHPFEIGYFDRGPVDDSRFAMGGQWSTYYYNGYIYGSEIARGTDVLKLVPTKDLTQNEIDAAAQINLPELNVQNQPHIDYPMTLITAKAYLDQLARGTSLPAAKIAAIQADIASKDAAKLKADAKITLKASLTAKTPEDADRLTQLTKILATKPTS
;
A
#
# COMPACT_ATOMS: atom_id res chain seq x y z
N MET A 1 74.74 -33.05 -36.14
CA MET A 1 75.18 -34.23 -36.91
C MET A 1 73.95 -34.94 -37.45
N LYS A 2 74.01 -35.14 -38.81
CA LYS A 2 73.18 -36.04 -39.63
C LYS A 2 71.72 -35.64 -39.83
N LEU A 3 71.34 -34.96 -40.92
CA LEU A 3 71.22 -35.41 -42.35
C LEU A 3 69.99 -36.33 -42.55
N THR A 4 69.02 -35.75 -43.22
CA THR A 4 68.42 -36.01 -44.57
C THR A 4 67.53 -37.21 -44.72
N ALA A 5 66.31 -36.98 -45.23
CA ALA A 5 65.96 -37.41 -46.58
C ALA A 5 64.58 -36.88 -47.01
N LEU A 6 64.60 -36.29 -48.21
CA LEU A 6 63.51 -35.82 -49.04
C LEU A 6 62.87 -37.00 -49.78
N ALA A 7 61.59 -37.10 -49.84
CA ALA A 7 60.89 -37.95 -50.81
C ALA A 7 59.69 -37.22 -51.38
N LEU A 8 59.78 -36.93 -52.66
CA LEU A 8 58.74 -36.34 -53.52
C LEU A 8 57.81 -37.48 -54.00
N ALA A 9 56.51 -37.33 -53.81
CA ALA A 9 55.54 -38.18 -54.50
C ALA A 9 54.41 -37.30 -55.08
N LEU A 10 54.35 -37.23 -56.42
CA LEU A 10 53.19 -36.75 -57.15
C LEU A 10 52.02 -37.70 -56.93
N SER A 11 50.81 -37.13 -56.68
CA SER A 11 49.58 -37.85 -56.93
C SER A 11 48.45 -36.85 -57.28
N THR A 12 47.93 -37.10 -58.43
CA THR A 12 46.73 -36.68 -59.13
C THR A 12 45.63 -36.03 -58.35
N ALA A 13 45.20 -34.82 -58.79
CA ALA A 13 44.01 -34.11 -58.30
C ALA A 13 42.72 -34.78 -58.81
N THR A 14 41.91 -35.23 -57.90
CA THR A 14 40.50 -35.56 -58.15
C THR A 14 39.66 -34.42 -57.59
N LEU A 15 38.94 -33.70 -58.44
CA LEU A 15 37.96 -32.68 -58.07
C LEU A 15 36.75 -33.31 -57.38
N CYS A 16 36.66 -33.23 -56.06
CA CYS A 16 35.45 -33.44 -55.36
C CYS A 16 34.72 -32.13 -55.16
N ASN A 17 33.51 -32.00 -55.75
CA ASN A 17 32.58 -30.92 -55.44
C ASN A 17 32.22 -30.97 -53.94
N ALA A 18 32.77 -30.08 -53.15
CA ALA A 18 32.29 -29.86 -51.78
C ALA A 18 31.02 -29.01 -51.81
N GLN A 19 29.87 -29.63 -51.58
CA GLN A 19 28.65 -28.91 -51.22
C GLN A 19 28.87 -28.26 -49.84
N THR A 20 28.76 -26.94 -49.79
CA THR A 20 28.70 -26.18 -48.52
C THR A 20 27.53 -26.65 -47.71
N PRO A 21 27.69 -27.01 -46.42
CA PRO A 21 26.55 -27.30 -45.52
C PRO A 21 25.68 -26.05 -45.40
N GLY A 22 24.39 -26.18 -45.64
CA GLY A 22 23.43 -25.14 -45.34
C GLY A 22 23.43 -24.78 -43.85
N PRO A 23 22.98 -23.57 -43.46
CA PRO A 23 22.96 -23.15 -42.06
C PRO A 23 22.19 -24.17 -41.23
N ALA A 24 22.80 -24.61 -40.13
CA ALA A 24 22.16 -25.50 -39.16
C ALA A 24 20.88 -24.85 -38.63
N ALA A 25 19.80 -25.61 -38.59
CA ALA A 25 18.56 -25.16 -37.98
C ALA A 25 18.83 -24.69 -36.56
N PRO A 26 18.23 -23.57 -36.09
CA PRO A 26 18.41 -23.10 -34.73
C PRO A 26 17.95 -24.19 -33.78
N ALA A 27 18.76 -24.45 -32.76
CA ALA A 27 18.38 -25.38 -31.68
C ALA A 27 17.06 -24.93 -31.06
N PRO A 28 16.15 -25.83 -30.72
CA PRO A 28 14.89 -25.46 -30.08
C PRO A 28 15.21 -24.65 -28.82
N ALA A 29 14.60 -23.47 -28.71
CA ALA A 29 14.71 -22.62 -27.54
C ALA A 29 14.35 -23.46 -26.31
N LYS A 30 15.23 -23.50 -25.31
CA LYS A 30 14.94 -24.12 -24.02
C LYS A 30 13.73 -23.37 -23.47
N VAL A 31 12.58 -24.04 -23.40
CA VAL A 31 11.39 -23.54 -22.70
C VAL A 31 11.83 -23.35 -21.26
N ALA A 32 11.82 -22.10 -20.79
CA ALA A 32 12.09 -21.82 -19.39
C ALA A 32 11.11 -22.65 -18.52
N PRO A 33 11.58 -23.26 -17.42
CA PRO A 33 10.69 -23.99 -16.54
C PRO A 33 9.58 -23.06 -16.09
N LYS A 34 8.32 -23.53 -16.22
CA LYS A 34 7.15 -22.80 -15.75
C LYS A 34 7.37 -22.48 -14.27
N PRO A 35 7.26 -21.19 -13.82
CA PRO A 35 7.43 -20.89 -12.41
C PRO A 35 6.48 -21.76 -11.57
N PRO A 36 6.87 -22.16 -10.36
CA PRO A 36 6.00 -22.93 -9.48
C PRO A 36 4.68 -22.20 -9.32
N THR A 37 3.57 -22.91 -9.42
CA THR A 37 2.24 -22.33 -9.29
C THR A 37 2.05 -21.93 -7.82
N VAL A 38 2.16 -20.65 -7.52
CA VAL A 38 1.91 -20.08 -6.19
C VAL A 38 0.41 -20.07 -5.94
N TYR A 39 0.00 -20.31 -4.70
CA TYR A 39 -1.42 -20.27 -4.32
C TYR A 39 -2.01 -18.88 -4.58
N VAL A 40 -3.22 -18.87 -5.10
CA VAL A 40 -4.08 -17.70 -5.25
C VAL A 40 -5.46 -18.10 -4.71
N ASN A 41 -6.06 -17.30 -3.85
CA ASN A 41 -7.38 -17.61 -3.32
C ASN A 41 -8.43 -17.66 -4.45
N PRO A 42 -9.43 -18.55 -4.36
CA PRO A 42 -10.46 -18.66 -5.38
C PRO A 42 -11.38 -17.44 -5.40
N ARG A 43 -11.94 -17.16 -6.58
CA ARG A 43 -13.02 -16.17 -6.75
C ARG A 43 -14.32 -16.73 -6.18
N SER A 44 -15.17 -15.86 -5.59
CA SER A 44 -16.53 -16.20 -5.17
C SER A 44 -17.46 -16.40 -6.37
N GLY A 45 -18.54 -17.14 -6.14
CA GLY A 45 -19.61 -17.34 -7.12
C GLY A 45 -20.56 -16.15 -7.23
N PRO A 46 -21.53 -16.21 -8.15
CA PRO A 46 -22.53 -15.15 -8.36
C PRO A 46 -23.52 -14.98 -7.19
N ASP A 47 -23.51 -15.90 -6.25
CA ASP A 47 -24.29 -15.91 -5.02
C ASP A 47 -23.60 -15.18 -3.85
N ASP A 48 -22.38 -14.66 -4.07
CA ASP A 48 -21.72 -13.78 -3.08
C ASP A 48 -22.59 -12.53 -2.86
N PRO A 49 -22.92 -12.18 -1.60
CA PRO A 49 -23.81 -11.06 -1.29
C PRO A 49 -23.33 -9.69 -1.79
N ARG A 50 -22.07 -9.56 -2.18
CA ARG A 50 -21.48 -8.33 -2.73
C ARG A 50 -21.75 -8.17 -4.22
N VAL A 51 -22.17 -9.23 -4.91
CA VAL A 51 -22.38 -9.18 -6.35
C VAL A 51 -23.69 -8.48 -6.69
N GLY A 52 -23.61 -7.41 -7.48
CA GLY A 52 -24.78 -6.69 -7.99
C GLY A 52 -25.47 -5.79 -6.95
N LEU A 53 -24.75 -5.30 -5.97
CA LEU A 53 -25.25 -4.30 -5.04
C LEU A 53 -25.72 -3.04 -5.79
N LYS A 54 -26.87 -2.51 -5.41
CA LYS A 54 -27.38 -1.24 -5.95
C LYS A 54 -26.46 -0.10 -5.53
N GLY A 55 -26.06 0.72 -6.49
CA GLY A 55 -25.25 1.91 -6.26
C GLY A 55 -26.02 3.10 -5.71
N GLY A 56 -25.27 4.11 -5.29
CA GLY A 56 -25.77 5.39 -4.79
C GLY A 56 -24.75 6.10 -3.92
N LEU A 57 -24.78 7.44 -3.91
CA LEU A 57 -23.81 8.20 -3.12
C LEU A 57 -24.01 7.97 -1.62
N TYR A 58 -25.26 8.01 -1.11
CA TYR A 58 -25.58 7.85 0.30
C TYR A 58 -26.63 6.77 0.58
N ASP A 59 -27.22 6.17 -0.46
CA ASP A 59 -28.27 5.16 -0.39
C ASP A 59 -27.91 3.84 -1.06
N ALA A 60 -26.62 3.61 -1.30
CA ALA A 60 -26.12 2.36 -1.85
C ALA A 60 -26.46 1.16 -0.94
N GLN A 61 -26.76 0.03 -1.53
CA GLN A 61 -26.89 -1.23 -0.80
C GLN A 61 -25.53 -1.63 -0.20
N THR A 62 -25.58 -2.41 0.88
CA THR A 62 -24.39 -2.89 1.58
C THR A 62 -24.45 -4.40 1.79
N ALA A 63 -23.28 -5.03 1.78
CA ALA A 63 -23.07 -6.41 2.20
C ALA A 63 -21.98 -6.45 3.28
N ILE A 64 -22.24 -7.14 4.40
CA ILE A 64 -21.35 -7.14 5.55
C ILE A 64 -21.25 -8.54 6.15
N LEU A 65 -20.02 -8.95 6.50
CA LEU A 65 -19.72 -10.16 7.28
C LEU A 65 -18.56 -9.88 8.24
N GLY A 66 -18.67 -10.29 9.50
CA GLY A 66 -17.60 -10.15 10.48
C GLY A 66 -17.32 -8.71 10.95
N MET A 67 -18.09 -7.76 10.44
CA MET A 67 -18.08 -6.35 10.83
C MET A 67 -19.50 -5.82 10.98
N ALA A 68 -19.65 -4.66 11.62
CA ALA A 68 -20.89 -3.87 11.59
C ALA A 68 -20.52 -2.41 11.34
N LEU A 69 -21.24 -1.75 10.43
CA LEU A 69 -21.15 -0.30 10.26
C LEU A 69 -21.75 0.39 11.47
N VAL A 70 -20.93 1.19 12.16
CA VAL A 70 -21.35 1.97 13.34
C VAL A 70 -21.94 3.29 12.88
N MET A 71 -21.21 4.00 12.01
CA MET A 71 -21.68 5.24 11.41
C MET A 71 -20.91 5.59 10.13
N THR A 72 -21.47 6.49 9.33
CA THR A 72 -20.78 7.21 8.25
C THR A 72 -20.91 8.71 8.51
N THR A 73 -19.79 9.43 8.52
CA THR A 73 -19.78 10.89 8.62
C THR A 73 -19.51 11.47 7.24
N PRO A 74 -20.46 12.21 6.64
CA PRO A 74 -20.24 12.87 5.34
C PRO A 74 -19.07 13.85 5.38
N LYS A 75 -18.46 14.10 4.22
CA LYS A 75 -17.43 15.14 4.09
C LYS A 75 -17.96 16.51 4.49
N PRO A 76 -17.19 17.33 5.24
CA PRO A 76 -17.64 18.64 5.69
C PRO A 76 -17.68 19.66 4.55
N ALA A 77 -18.27 20.83 4.82
CA ALA A 77 -18.30 21.95 3.88
C ALA A 77 -16.88 22.31 3.40
N GLY A 78 -16.73 22.60 2.12
CA GLY A 78 -15.44 22.84 1.44
C GLY A 78 -14.79 21.55 0.91
N PHE A 79 -15.21 20.37 1.37
CA PHE A 79 -14.78 19.06 0.92
C PHE A 79 -15.93 18.22 0.36
N ALA A 80 -17.16 18.64 0.61
CA ALA A 80 -18.37 17.90 0.27
C ALA A 80 -18.62 17.81 -1.23
N PRO A 81 -19.36 16.79 -1.70
CA PRO A 81 -19.84 16.70 -3.08
C PRO A 81 -20.75 17.86 -3.47
N ASP A 82 -20.66 18.25 -4.73
CA ASP A 82 -21.60 19.17 -5.36
C ASP A 82 -22.78 18.37 -5.95
N LEU A 83 -23.85 18.23 -5.15
CA LEU A 83 -25.01 17.42 -5.51
C LEU A 83 -25.74 17.94 -6.76
N ASP A 84 -25.67 19.24 -7.05
CA ASP A 84 -26.31 19.81 -8.25
C ASP A 84 -25.51 19.44 -9.51
N SER A 85 -24.19 19.44 -9.44
CA SER A 85 -23.35 18.97 -10.54
C SER A 85 -23.53 17.47 -10.81
N ILE A 86 -23.69 16.64 -9.76
CA ILE A 86 -23.95 15.21 -9.89
C ILE A 86 -25.29 14.98 -10.59
N LYS A 87 -26.37 15.61 -10.14
CA LYS A 87 -27.69 15.54 -10.79
C LYS A 87 -27.70 16.02 -12.26
N ALA A 88 -26.94 17.08 -12.56
CA ALA A 88 -26.82 17.58 -13.93
C ALA A 88 -26.16 16.56 -14.87
N VAL A 89 -25.19 15.76 -14.35
CA VAL A 89 -24.56 14.69 -15.11
C VAL A 89 -25.49 13.49 -15.25
N ASP A 90 -26.25 13.13 -14.21
CA ASP A 90 -27.21 12.02 -14.24
C ASP A 90 -28.34 12.25 -15.26
N ALA A 91 -28.70 13.49 -15.51
CA ALA A 91 -29.65 13.88 -16.57
C ALA A 91 -29.07 13.72 -18.00
N THR A 92 -27.76 13.42 -18.13
CA THR A 92 -27.08 13.30 -19.42
C THR A 92 -26.85 11.80 -19.73
N PRO A 93 -27.17 11.30 -20.96
CA PRO A 93 -26.90 9.90 -21.30
C PRO A 93 -25.45 9.52 -21.07
N ALA A 94 -25.24 8.36 -20.45
CA ALA A 94 -23.89 7.81 -20.21
C ALA A 94 -23.15 7.60 -21.57
N PRO A 95 -21.84 7.85 -21.64
CA PRO A 95 -21.06 7.52 -22.83
C PRO A 95 -21.09 6.01 -23.09
N ALA A 96 -21.11 5.63 -24.37
CA ALA A 96 -21.38 4.25 -24.83
C ALA A 96 -20.36 3.19 -24.37
N SER A 97 -19.22 3.54 -23.82
CA SER A 97 -18.25 2.63 -23.17
C SER A 97 -17.15 3.40 -22.47
N ASN A 98 -16.82 3.02 -21.24
CA ASN A 98 -15.61 3.42 -20.52
C ASN A 98 -14.63 2.25 -20.36
N ASP A 99 -14.73 1.20 -21.20
CA ASP A 99 -13.80 0.09 -21.14
C ASP A 99 -12.36 0.57 -21.37
N PRO A 100 -11.49 0.59 -20.38
CA PRO A 100 -10.11 1.03 -20.51
C PRO A 100 -9.27 0.10 -21.40
N ASP A 101 -9.73 -1.13 -21.61
CA ASP A 101 -9.09 -2.16 -22.40
C ASP A 101 -9.70 -2.30 -23.82
N ALA A 102 -10.73 -1.48 -24.15
CA ALA A 102 -11.29 -1.45 -25.49
C ALA A 102 -10.19 -1.14 -26.53
N PRO A 103 -10.13 -1.85 -27.66
CA PRO A 103 -9.14 -1.61 -28.70
C PRO A 103 -9.20 -0.13 -29.13
N ARG A 104 -8.15 0.64 -28.85
CA ARG A 104 -8.07 2.03 -29.30
C ARG A 104 -7.91 2.04 -30.81
N PRO A 105 -8.76 2.79 -31.54
CA PRO A 105 -8.54 2.98 -32.97
C PRO A 105 -7.12 3.51 -33.19
N GLN A 106 -6.31 2.76 -33.91
CA GLN A 106 -4.97 3.22 -34.29
C GLN A 106 -5.12 4.47 -35.16
N GLY A 107 -4.55 5.59 -34.73
CA GLY A 107 -4.37 6.79 -35.54
C GLY A 107 -5.52 7.81 -35.55
N GLY A 108 -6.58 7.64 -34.75
CA GLY A 108 -7.65 8.64 -34.66
C GLY A 108 -7.33 9.75 -33.67
N ALA A 109 -7.32 11.02 -34.14
CA ALA A 109 -7.41 12.16 -33.23
C ALA A 109 -8.66 12.01 -32.36
N ARG A 110 -8.51 12.16 -31.04
CA ARG A 110 -9.62 12.11 -30.10
C ARG A 110 -10.62 13.19 -30.48
N PRO A 111 -11.91 12.89 -30.74
CA PRO A 111 -12.87 13.95 -31.00
C PRO A 111 -12.81 14.96 -29.86
N THR A 112 -12.59 16.23 -30.16
CA THR A 112 -12.71 17.35 -29.23
C THR A 112 -14.17 17.70 -29.03
N ALA A 113 -15.03 16.71 -28.76
CA ALA A 113 -16.39 16.99 -28.31
C ALA A 113 -16.29 17.81 -27.01
N PRO A 114 -17.12 18.86 -26.86
CA PRO A 114 -17.19 19.58 -25.61
C PRO A 114 -17.38 18.56 -24.49
N ARG A 115 -16.49 18.59 -23.50
CA ARG A 115 -16.65 17.71 -22.33
C ARG A 115 -17.97 18.15 -21.67
N GLY A 116 -18.96 17.26 -21.65
CA GLY A 116 -20.18 17.46 -20.91
C GLY A 116 -19.93 17.79 -19.43
N PRO A 117 -20.96 18.20 -18.69
CA PRO A 117 -20.83 18.44 -17.26
C PRO A 117 -20.16 17.25 -16.59
N ARG A 118 -19.29 17.51 -15.60
CA ARG A 118 -18.64 16.45 -14.80
C ARG A 118 -19.24 16.48 -13.41
N ALA A 119 -19.60 15.31 -12.91
CA ALA A 119 -19.99 15.16 -11.52
C ALA A 119 -18.80 15.53 -10.62
N ASN A 120 -19.06 16.35 -9.62
CA ASN A 120 -18.08 16.77 -8.63
C ASN A 120 -18.39 16.09 -7.29
N TYR A 121 -17.67 15.03 -6.98
CA TYR A 121 -17.79 14.31 -5.71
C TYR A 121 -17.00 14.95 -4.55
N GLY A 122 -16.59 16.21 -4.70
CA GLY A 122 -15.84 16.98 -3.70
C GLY A 122 -14.35 16.62 -3.65
N GLY A 123 -13.67 17.08 -2.62
CA GLY A 123 -12.28 16.71 -2.37
C GLY A 123 -12.17 15.21 -2.09
N THR A 124 -11.23 14.53 -2.74
CA THR A 124 -10.95 13.11 -2.51
C THR A 124 -10.33 12.91 -1.12
N ASN A 125 -10.98 12.15 -0.24
CA ASN A 125 -10.34 11.70 0.99
C ASN A 125 -9.17 10.78 0.66
N SER A 126 -8.11 10.87 1.46
CA SER A 126 -6.89 10.07 1.32
C SER A 126 -6.56 9.31 2.61
N ASP A 127 -5.35 9.39 3.10
CA ASP A 127 -4.89 8.56 4.20
C ASP A 127 -5.35 9.05 5.58
N LEU A 128 -5.18 8.19 6.60
CA LEU A 128 -5.59 8.41 7.98
C LEU A 128 -4.41 8.34 8.94
N ALA A 129 -4.41 9.23 9.93
CA ALA A 129 -3.52 9.14 11.08
C ALA A 129 -4.32 9.34 12.38
N PHE A 130 -3.79 8.84 13.50
CA PHE A 130 -4.49 8.88 14.79
C PHE A 130 -3.57 9.37 15.89
N ASN A 131 -4.11 10.23 16.73
CA ASN A 131 -3.44 10.66 17.95
C ASN A 131 -4.44 10.72 19.10
N SER A 132 -4.30 9.78 20.05
CA SER A 132 -5.18 9.66 21.20
C SER A 132 -6.66 9.55 20.77
N LYS A 133 -7.45 10.58 20.98
CA LYS A 133 -8.87 10.64 20.63
C LYS A 133 -9.15 11.36 19.30
N TYR A 134 -8.14 11.67 18.54
CA TYR A 134 -8.30 12.38 17.27
C TYR A 134 -7.95 11.50 16.08
N LEU A 135 -8.79 11.59 15.06
CA LEU A 135 -8.59 11.06 13.73
C LEU A 135 -8.28 12.22 12.78
N PHE A 136 -7.17 12.12 12.05
CA PHE A 136 -6.79 13.03 10.98
C PHE A 136 -7.08 12.34 9.66
N ASN A 137 -8.00 12.89 8.88
CA ASN A 137 -8.35 12.39 7.56
C ASN A 137 -7.79 13.33 6.51
N GLY A 138 -6.74 12.89 5.82
CA GLY A 138 -6.15 13.59 4.69
C GLY A 138 -7.14 13.73 3.53
N ASN A 139 -6.93 14.76 2.73
CA ASN A 139 -7.78 15.04 1.57
C ASN A 139 -7.02 15.86 0.54
N TYR A 140 -7.32 15.70 -0.73
CA TYR A 140 -6.72 16.50 -1.82
C TYR A 140 -6.91 18.01 -1.66
N SER A 141 -7.88 18.43 -0.83
CA SER A 141 -8.15 19.83 -0.50
C SER A 141 -7.61 20.27 0.86
N GLY A 142 -7.03 19.36 1.66
CA GLY A 142 -6.51 19.68 2.99
C GLY A 142 -6.65 18.53 3.99
N VAL A 143 -7.05 18.82 5.23
CA VAL A 143 -7.18 17.82 6.32
C VAL A 143 -8.44 18.10 7.13
N ASN A 144 -9.16 17.04 7.48
CA ASN A 144 -10.27 17.09 8.43
C ASN A 144 -9.89 16.34 9.71
N ILE A 145 -10.10 16.95 10.86
CA ILE A 145 -9.79 16.39 12.19
C ILE A 145 -11.08 16.10 12.92
N TYR A 146 -11.24 14.87 13.38
CA TYR A 146 -12.43 14.41 14.09
C TYR A 146 -12.08 13.98 15.52
N ASP A 147 -12.94 14.30 16.49
CA ASP A 147 -12.92 13.67 17.82
C ASP A 147 -13.59 12.31 17.72
N ILE A 148 -12.85 11.25 18.06
CA ILE A 148 -13.27 9.85 18.05
C ILE A 148 -13.38 9.27 19.45
N SER A 149 -13.50 10.11 20.49
CA SER A 149 -13.71 9.65 21.88
C SER A 149 -14.93 8.77 22.05
N ASP A 150 -15.97 9.04 21.27
CA ASP A 150 -17.13 8.16 21.09
C ASP A 150 -17.20 7.72 19.63
N PRO A 151 -16.72 6.51 19.29
CA PRO A 151 -16.72 6.03 17.92
C PRO A 151 -18.10 5.87 17.29
N ALA A 152 -19.18 5.86 18.10
CA ALA A 152 -20.55 5.86 17.59
C ALA A 152 -21.04 7.26 17.17
N HIS A 153 -20.35 8.32 17.60
CA HIS A 153 -20.74 9.72 17.36
C HIS A 153 -19.50 10.60 17.13
N ILE A 154 -18.65 10.22 16.14
CA ILE A 154 -17.49 11.05 15.82
C ILE A 154 -17.91 12.44 15.39
N SER A 155 -17.16 13.45 15.80
CA SER A 155 -17.49 14.85 15.52
C SER A 155 -16.34 15.62 14.90
N LEU A 156 -16.64 16.46 13.93
CA LEU A 156 -15.66 17.34 13.29
C LEU A 156 -15.15 18.37 14.31
N VAL A 157 -13.84 18.42 14.53
CA VAL A 157 -13.17 19.40 15.38
C VAL A 157 -12.64 20.56 14.53
N THR A 158 -11.93 20.23 13.45
CA THR A 158 -11.28 21.22 12.59
C THR A 158 -11.31 20.73 11.14
N SER A 159 -11.53 21.67 10.23
CA SER A 159 -11.45 21.44 8.79
C SER A 159 -10.48 22.47 8.21
N MET A 160 -9.32 22.01 7.78
CA MET A 160 -8.25 22.86 7.28
C MET A 160 -8.13 22.72 5.76
N VAL A 161 -8.58 23.74 5.03
CA VAL A 161 -8.41 23.80 3.57
C VAL A 161 -6.98 24.21 3.26
N CYS A 162 -6.21 23.33 2.65
CA CYS A 162 -4.80 23.54 2.31
C CYS A 162 -4.41 22.63 1.13
N PRO A 163 -4.78 22.96 -0.12
CA PRO A 163 -4.57 22.07 -1.27
C PRO A 163 -3.10 21.81 -1.55
N GLY A 164 -2.80 20.64 -2.11
CA GLY A 164 -1.41 20.30 -2.46
C GLY A 164 -1.19 18.93 -3.06
N GLY A 165 -2.24 18.23 -3.46
CA GLY A 165 -2.19 16.85 -3.95
C GLY A 165 -2.89 15.89 -3.02
N GLN A 166 -2.41 14.67 -2.91
CA GLN A 166 -3.03 13.60 -2.13
C GLN A 166 -3.26 13.99 -0.65
N GLY A 167 -2.37 14.81 -0.06
CA GLY A 167 -2.55 15.28 1.31
C GLY A 167 -2.40 14.15 2.33
N ASP A 168 -1.55 13.16 2.02
CA ASP A 168 -1.18 12.09 2.96
C ASP A 168 -0.70 12.67 4.29
N VAL A 169 -1.18 12.12 5.41
CA VAL A 169 -1.00 12.69 6.75
C VAL A 169 -0.32 11.72 7.71
N SER A 170 0.52 12.26 8.59
CA SER A 170 0.98 11.55 9.78
C SER A 170 1.09 12.50 10.97
N VAL A 171 1.10 11.94 12.18
CA VAL A 171 1.15 12.70 13.43
C VAL A 171 2.25 12.19 14.33
N TYR A 172 2.87 13.08 15.08
CA TYR A 172 3.79 12.73 16.15
C TYR A 172 3.71 13.76 17.26
N LYS A 173 3.22 13.36 18.42
CA LYS A 173 2.95 14.27 19.55
C LYS A 173 2.03 15.43 19.11
N ASN A 174 2.54 16.66 19.13
CA ASN A 174 1.82 17.88 18.72
C ASN A 174 2.16 18.34 17.30
N LEU A 175 2.72 17.48 16.48
CA LEU A 175 3.05 17.78 15.08
C LEU A 175 2.17 16.97 14.12
N LEU A 176 1.64 17.66 13.12
CA LEU A 176 0.96 17.06 11.97
C LEU A 176 1.84 17.30 10.73
N PHE A 177 2.09 16.25 9.98
CA PHE A 177 2.83 16.25 8.72
C PHE A 177 1.85 16.02 7.58
N MET A 178 2.02 16.75 6.48
CA MET A 178 1.16 16.65 5.31
C MET A 178 1.98 16.67 4.02
N SER A 179 1.79 15.66 3.20
CA SER A 179 2.42 15.52 1.88
C SER A 179 1.89 16.54 0.88
N VAL A 180 2.80 17.09 0.06
CA VAL A 180 2.47 18.03 -1.02
C VAL A 180 3.25 17.68 -2.29
N GLU A 181 2.53 17.41 -3.38
CA GLU A 181 3.13 17.06 -4.68
C GLU A 181 2.55 17.84 -5.86
N ALA A 182 1.30 18.27 -5.74
CA ALA A 182 0.56 18.87 -6.85
C ALA A 182 1.02 20.31 -7.16
N ALA A 183 0.81 20.71 -8.39
CA ALA A 183 1.22 22.03 -8.87
C ALA A 183 0.42 23.22 -8.26
N ASN A 184 -0.71 22.93 -7.59
CA ASN A 184 -1.54 23.93 -6.91
C ASN A 184 -1.15 24.15 -5.44
N GLY A 185 -0.18 23.39 -4.90
CA GLY A 185 0.28 23.57 -3.52
C GLY A 185 0.94 24.93 -3.31
N ARG A 186 0.38 25.74 -2.40
CA ARG A 186 0.88 27.06 -2.04
C ARG A 186 1.44 27.06 -0.61
N MET A 187 2.51 27.84 -0.37
CA MET A 187 3.11 27.97 0.96
C MET A 187 2.12 28.58 1.99
N ASP A 188 1.17 29.38 1.53
CA ASP A 188 0.16 30.03 2.36
C ASP A 188 -1.15 29.26 2.50
N CYS A 189 -1.21 27.97 2.06
CA CYS A 189 -2.45 27.17 1.96
C CYS A 189 -3.56 27.81 1.11
N GLY A 190 -3.24 28.80 0.28
CA GLY A 190 -4.23 29.49 -0.54
C GLY A 190 -4.85 28.59 -1.61
N THR A 191 -6.14 28.85 -1.92
CA THR A 191 -6.91 28.08 -2.89
C THR A 191 -6.92 28.67 -4.30
N GLN A 192 -6.33 29.87 -4.49
CA GLN A 192 -6.31 30.61 -5.76
C GLN A 192 -5.45 29.93 -6.84
N GLY A 193 -4.66 28.90 -6.47
CA GLY A 193 -3.75 28.21 -7.37
C GLY A 193 -2.63 29.09 -7.91
N PHE A 194 -2.17 28.79 -9.12
CA PHE A 194 -1.13 29.54 -9.83
C PHE A 194 -1.59 29.83 -11.26
N PRO A 195 -1.10 30.90 -11.90
CA PRO A 195 -1.40 31.15 -13.31
C PRO A 195 -1.09 29.93 -14.17
N ALA A 196 -2.03 29.57 -15.03
CA ALA A 196 -1.81 28.52 -16.00
C ALA A 196 -0.68 28.89 -16.97
N ALA A 197 0.08 27.91 -17.46
CA ALA A 197 0.97 28.13 -18.59
C ALA A 197 0.16 28.62 -19.78
N ALA A 198 0.73 29.55 -20.55
CA ALA A 198 0.09 29.97 -21.79
C ALA A 198 -0.24 28.75 -22.65
N PRO A 199 -1.43 28.70 -23.28
CA PRO A 199 -1.79 27.58 -24.15
C PRO A 199 -0.83 27.55 -25.34
N GLU A 200 -0.06 26.45 -25.46
CA GLU A 200 0.74 26.18 -26.64
C GLU A 200 0.11 25.02 -27.41
N PRO A 201 0.17 25.03 -28.73
CA PRO A 201 -0.28 23.90 -29.54
C PRO A 201 0.56 22.64 -29.23
N PRO A 202 -0.02 21.45 -29.36
CA PRO A 202 0.76 20.21 -29.25
C PRO A 202 1.89 20.21 -30.30
N PRO A 203 3.01 19.53 -30.01
CA PRO A 203 4.12 19.46 -30.95
C PRO A 203 3.67 18.86 -32.28
N THR A 204 4.14 19.44 -33.38
CA THR A 204 3.86 18.95 -34.74
C THR A 204 4.61 17.62 -34.93
N PRO A 205 3.93 16.53 -35.34
CA PRO A 205 4.62 15.27 -35.63
C PRO A 205 5.71 15.43 -36.69
N THR A 206 6.88 14.87 -36.42
CA THR A 206 8.03 14.87 -37.31
C THR A 206 8.06 13.67 -38.28
N GLY A 207 7.25 12.65 -37.97
CA GLY A 207 7.23 11.36 -38.67
C GLY A 207 8.16 10.31 -38.06
N ASP A 208 9.00 10.70 -37.09
CA ASP A 208 9.74 9.75 -36.24
C ASP A 208 8.90 9.40 -35.03
N ALA A 209 8.38 8.18 -35.02
CA ALA A 209 7.44 7.72 -33.96
C ALA A 209 8.04 7.82 -32.55
N LYS A 210 9.36 7.65 -32.39
CA LYS A 210 10.02 7.76 -31.08
C LYS A 210 10.16 9.21 -30.66
N ALA A 211 10.66 10.06 -31.54
CA ALA A 211 10.80 11.50 -31.26
C ALA A 211 9.43 12.15 -31.02
N ASP A 212 8.42 11.78 -31.80
CA ASP A 212 7.06 12.29 -31.67
C ASP A 212 6.42 11.84 -30.34
N ALA A 213 6.64 10.60 -29.90
CA ALA A 213 6.19 10.10 -28.62
C ALA A 213 6.89 10.82 -27.45
N GLU A 214 8.20 11.05 -27.52
CA GLU A 214 8.97 11.80 -26.54
C GLU A 214 8.51 13.28 -26.46
N ALA A 215 8.32 13.94 -27.59
CA ALA A 215 7.83 15.32 -27.66
C ALA A 215 6.42 15.45 -27.09
N MET A 216 5.52 14.51 -27.44
CA MET A 216 4.16 14.49 -26.91
C MET A 216 4.13 14.18 -25.41
N MET A 217 5.00 13.30 -24.92
CA MET A 217 5.14 13.04 -23.49
C MET A 217 5.64 14.29 -22.76
N ALA A 218 6.68 14.95 -23.26
CA ALA A 218 7.19 16.20 -22.72
C ALA A 218 6.10 17.29 -22.68
N PHE A 219 5.31 17.41 -23.75
CA PHE A 219 4.18 18.34 -23.83
C PHE A 219 3.09 18.03 -22.78
N ARG A 220 2.76 16.75 -22.60
CA ARG A 220 1.77 16.33 -21.58
C ARG A 220 2.26 16.51 -20.16
N MET A 221 3.57 16.36 -19.94
CA MET A 221 4.23 16.51 -18.65
C MET A 221 4.68 17.95 -18.37
N ARG A 222 4.26 18.93 -19.20
CA ARG A 222 4.58 20.34 -18.97
C ARG A 222 4.13 20.77 -17.60
N GLN A 223 5.07 21.23 -16.84
CA GLN A 223 4.81 21.79 -15.52
C GLN A 223 4.24 23.20 -15.63
N ALA A 224 3.44 23.60 -14.65
CA ALA A 224 3.04 24.99 -14.50
C ALA A 224 4.29 25.89 -14.39
N PRO A 225 4.23 27.16 -14.78
CA PRO A 225 5.35 28.08 -14.64
C PRO A 225 5.95 28.05 -13.23
N PRO A 226 7.27 28.15 -13.07
CA PRO A 226 7.91 28.21 -11.77
C PRO A 226 7.35 29.34 -10.92
N SER A 227 7.16 29.09 -9.61
CA SER A 227 6.71 30.09 -8.66
C SER A 227 7.42 29.91 -7.33
N PRO A 228 7.95 30.99 -6.72
CA PRO A 228 8.56 30.92 -5.39
C PRO A 228 7.54 30.59 -4.29
N ASP A 229 6.24 30.83 -4.54
CA ASP A 229 5.18 30.54 -3.57
C ASP A 229 4.70 29.08 -3.63
N ARG A 230 5.21 28.27 -4.57
CA ARG A 230 4.82 26.87 -4.68
C ARG A 230 5.57 26.01 -3.69
N VAL A 231 4.81 25.19 -2.94
CA VAL A 231 5.36 24.13 -2.11
C VAL A 231 5.20 22.77 -2.81
N LYS A 232 6.27 21.98 -2.75
CA LYS A 232 6.31 20.55 -3.04
C LYS A 232 7.25 19.90 -2.05
N GLY A 233 6.75 18.99 -1.21
CA GLY A 233 7.50 18.36 -0.13
C GLY A 233 6.59 18.02 1.03
N VAL A 234 6.96 18.40 2.25
CA VAL A 234 6.18 18.11 3.45
C VAL A 234 5.92 19.39 4.22
N ARG A 235 4.65 19.68 4.50
CA ARG A 235 4.23 20.72 5.44
C ARG A 235 4.23 20.16 6.86
N ILE A 236 4.59 20.98 7.82
CA ILE A 236 4.56 20.65 9.24
C ILE A 236 3.70 21.68 9.96
N PHE A 237 2.72 21.18 10.73
CA PHE A 237 1.83 22.01 11.52
C PHE A 237 2.00 21.68 13.00
N ASP A 238 2.04 22.71 13.85
CA ASP A 238 1.83 22.57 15.29
C ASP A 238 0.34 22.47 15.57
N ILE A 239 -0.06 21.35 16.17
CA ILE A 239 -1.44 21.02 16.56
C ILE A 239 -1.64 21.05 18.08
N SER A 240 -0.79 21.76 18.83
CA SER A 240 -0.97 21.97 20.27
C SER A 240 -2.33 22.59 20.59
N ASP A 241 -2.83 23.48 19.73
CA ASP A 241 -4.22 23.89 19.66
C ASP A 241 -4.88 23.18 18.47
N ILE A 242 -5.57 22.09 18.75
CA ILE A 242 -6.22 21.25 17.71
C ILE A 242 -7.29 22.00 16.92
N HIS A 243 -7.86 23.06 17.48
CA HIS A 243 -8.86 23.89 16.80
C HIS A 243 -8.23 24.93 15.85
N ASN A 244 -6.94 25.18 15.97
CA ASN A 244 -6.23 26.18 15.18
C ASN A 244 -4.80 25.72 14.83
N PRO A 245 -4.65 24.65 14.01
CA PRO A 245 -3.34 24.18 13.57
C PRO A 245 -2.52 25.30 12.92
N LYS A 246 -1.24 25.41 13.28
CA LYS A 246 -0.34 26.44 12.78
C LYS A 246 0.75 25.82 11.92
N GLN A 247 0.87 26.23 10.67
CA GLN A 247 2.00 25.84 9.84
C GLN A 247 3.29 26.41 10.42
N VAL A 248 4.27 25.55 10.69
CA VAL A 248 5.57 25.90 11.29
C VAL A 248 6.72 25.67 10.34
N ALA A 249 6.56 24.79 9.33
CA ALA A 249 7.57 24.57 8.30
C ALA A 249 6.97 24.07 6.98
N ASP A 250 7.69 24.36 5.88
CA ASP A 250 7.52 23.81 4.53
C ASP A 250 8.86 23.25 4.07
N VAL A 251 9.06 21.94 4.18
CA VAL A 251 10.29 21.30 3.74
C VAL A 251 10.20 20.96 2.27
N GLN A 252 10.89 21.71 1.44
CA GLN A 252 10.86 21.59 -0.01
C GLN A 252 11.72 20.42 -0.48
N THR A 253 11.22 19.65 -1.44
CA THR A 253 11.96 18.57 -2.11
C THR A 253 11.84 18.70 -3.63
N CYS A 254 12.74 18.06 -4.37
CA CYS A 254 12.74 18.12 -5.82
C CYS A 254 11.53 17.42 -6.46
N ARG A 255 10.99 16.38 -5.81
CA ARG A 255 9.88 15.58 -6.34
C ARG A 255 8.57 15.80 -5.61
N GLY A 256 8.55 16.66 -4.59
CA GLY A 256 7.40 16.74 -3.71
C GLY A 256 7.27 15.49 -2.85
N SER A 257 6.10 15.33 -2.22
CA SER A 257 5.74 14.15 -1.45
C SER A 257 4.36 13.68 -1.90
N HIS A 258 4.28 12.51 -2.50
CA HIS A 258 3.03 11.82 -2.77
C HIS A 258 2.55 11.17 -1.47
N THR A 259 3.43 10.33 -0.90
CA THR A 259 3.32 9.77 0.43
C THR A 259 4.59 10.07 1.22
N HIS A 260 4.52 10.00 2.54
CA HIS A 260 5.67 10.09 3.41
C HIS A 260 5.54 9.12 4.59
N THR A 261 6.68 8.72 5.14
CA THR A 261 6.73 7.79 6.26
C THR A 261 7.47 8.41 7.42
N LEU A 262 6.85 8.45 8.59
CA LEU A 262 7.58 8.74 9.82
C LEU A 262 8.45 7.54 10.18
N VAL A 263 9.72 7.81 10.47
CA VAL A 263 10.68 6.81 10.93
C VAL A 263 11.22 7.26 12.28
N LEU A 264 11.00 6.43 13.29
CA LEU A 264 11.46 6.68 14.64
C LEU A 264 12.80 5.99 14.87
N ASP A 265 13.75 6.71 15.45
CA ASP A 265 14.97 6.13 15.98
C ASP A 265 14.77 5.84 17.49
N PRO A 266 14.83 4.58 17.93
CA PRO A 266 14.71 4.25 19.36
C PRO A 266 15.77 4.95 20.25
N ASN A 267 16.88 5.36 19.66
CA ASN A 267 18.02 5.99 20.35
C ASN A 267 18.00 7.52 20.27
N ASP A 268 17.18 8.12 19.38
CA ASP A 268 17.06 9.57 19.19
C ASP A 268 15.59 10.00 19.35
N LYS A 269 15.20 10.41 20.55
CA LYS A 269 13.84 10.87 20.86
C LYS A 269 13.63 12.38 20.64
N ASP A 270 14.70 13.10 20.35
CA ASP A 270 14.66 14.55 20.09
C ASP A 270 14.31 14.85 18.64
N ASN A 271 14.44 13.86 17.76
CA ASN A 271 14.16 14.00 16.34
C ASN A 271 13.22 12.91 15.84
N VAL A 272 12.49 13.21 14.76
CA VAL A 272 11.85 12.22 13.90
C VAL A 272 12.39 12.37 12.49
N TYR A 273 12.40 11.28 11.75
CA TYR A 273 12.81 11.27 10.36
C TYR A 273 11.59 11.07 9.48
N ILE A 274 11.60 11.68 8.30
CA ILE A 274 10.55 11.51 7.31
C ILE A 274 11.21 10.99 6.04
N TYR A 275 10.75 9.81 5.57
CA TYR A 275 11.10 9.30 4.25
C TYR A 275 10.06 9.78 3.25
N VAL A 276 10.49 10.58 2.29
CA VAL A 276 9.68 10.98 1.14
C VAL A 276 9.96 9.98 0.02
N SER A 277 8.94 9.27 -0.40
CA SER A 277 9.04 8.10 -1.28
C SER A 277 9.53 8.40 -2.70
N GLY A 278 9.37 9.62 -3.20
CA GLY A 278 9.96 10.08 -4.46
C GLY A 278 9.22 9.63 -5.71
N SER A 279 7.90 9.42 -5.67
CA SER A 279 7.09 9.01 -6.83
C SER A 279 6.66 10.17 -7.72
N ALA A 280 6.50 11.38 -7.19
CA ALA A 280 6.04 12.53 -7.97
C ALA A 280 7.08 13.05 -8.98
N GLY A 281 6.62 13.88 -9.92
CA GLY A 281 7.47 14.48 -10.96
C GLY A 281 8.49 15.48 -10.41
N VAL A 282 9.68 15.50 -10.97
CA VAL A 282 10.74 16.44 -10.58
C VAL A 282 10.35 17.86 -11.00
N ARG A 283 10.45 18.82 -10.07
CA ARG A 283 10.21 20.25 -10.34
C ARG A 283 11.41 20.90 -11.03
N PRO A 284 11.22 21.99 -11.79
CA PRO A 284 12.32 22.65 -12.50
C PRO A 284 13.30 23.31 -11.51
N ALA A 285 14.59 23.35 -11.88
CA ALA A 285 15.64 24.02 -11.09
C ALA A 285 15.38 25.53 -10.90
N ALA A 286 14.62 26.16 -11.78
CA ALA A 286 14.17 27.54 -11.62
C ALA A 286 13.21 27.76 -10.44
N GLU A 287 12.58 26.69 -9.94
CA GLU A 287 11.69 26.73 -8.80
C GLU A 287 12.39 26.31 -7.50
N LEU A 288 13.28 25.32 -7.59
CA LEU A 288 14.14 24.90 -6.49
C LEU A 288 15.51 24.52 -7.07
N GLY A 289 16.53 25.27 -6.69
CA GLY A 289 17.91 25.06 -7.16
C GLY A 289 18.41 23.64 -6.90
N GLY A 290 19.17 23.07 -7.84
CA GLY A 290 19.71 21.72 -7.74
C GLY A 290 18.76 20.60 -8.15
N CYS A 291 17.49 20.88 -8.48
CA CYS A 291 16.56 19.86 -8.93
C CYS A 291 16.77 19.54 -10.41
N SER A 292 17.01 18.27 -10.70
CA SER A 292 17.15 17.74 -12.07
C SER A 292 16.36 16.44 -12.22
N GLY A 293 15.64 16.31 -13.32
CA GLY A 293 14.96 15.08 -13.75
C GLY A 293 15.65 14.43 -14.94
N ALA A 294 16.89 14.81 -15.24
CA ALA A 294 17.67 14.19 -16.28
C ALA A 294 18.01 12.72 -15.95
N SER A 295 18.28 11.92 -16.98
CA SER A 295 18.75 10.55 -16.77
C SER A 295 20.13 10.53 -16.09
N PRO A 296 20.47 9.48 -15.34
CA PRO A 296 21.74 9.39 -14.59
C PRO A 296 23.01 9.54 -15.43
N ASP A 297 22.95 9.17 -16.71
CA ASP A 297 24.05 9.32 -17.67
C ASP A 297 24.30 10.78 -18.08
N LYS A 298 23.27 11.64 -17.96
CA LYS A 298 23.37 13.07 -18.26
C LYS A 298 23.62 13.93 -17.01
N ASP A 299 23.15 13.47 -15.87
CA ASP A 299 23.28 14.17 -14.60
C ASP A 299 23.37 13.17 -13.45
N PRO A 300 24.55 12.98 -12.86
CA PRO A 300 24.74 12.08 -11.70
C PRO A 300 24.04 12.56 -10.43
N ASP A 301 23.69 13.86 -10.36
CA ASP A 301 22.99 14.45 -9.21
C ASP A 301 21.45 14.49 -9.39
N THR A 302 20.95 13.80 -10.42
CA THR A 302 19.51 13.71 -10.70
C THR A 302 18.69 13.36 -9.45
N ALA A 303 17.52 13.96 -9.30
CA ALA A 303 16.55 13.63 -8.25
C ALA A 303 15.78 12.32 -8.52
N LEU A 304 16.03 11.65 -9.66
CA LEU A 304 15.49 10.32 -9.95
C LEU A 304 16.26 9.24 -9.19
N PHE A 305 15.64 8.09 -9.00
CA PHE A 305 16.26 6.89 -8.38
C PHE A 305 16.79 7.15 -6.96
N THR A 306 16.03 7.91 -6.16
CA THR A 306 16.35 8.21 -4.77
C THR A 306 15.06 8.40 -3.97
N ILE A 307 15.15 8.24 -2.66
CA ILE A 307 14.20 8.79 -1.70
C ILE A 307 14.82 10.03 -1.05
N VAL A 308 14.01 10.82 -0.36
CA VAL A 308 14.51 11.99 0.37
C VAL A 308 14.28 11.77 1.86
N ILE A 309 15.29 12.07 2.69
CA ILE A 309 15.21 11.97 4.14
C ILE A 309 15.20 13.37 4.73
N ILE A 310 14.13 13.68 5.47
CA ILE A 310 13.99 14.92 6.22
C ILE A 310 14.21 14.59 7.69
N LYS A 311 15.04 15.37 8.39
CA LYS A 311 15.18 15.32 9.84
C LYS A 311 14.39 16.47 10.46
N VAL A 312 13.55 16.17 11.45
CA VAL A 312 12.69 17.13 12.14
C VAL A 312 13.03 17.11 13.63
N PRO A 313 13.67 18.17 14.15
CA PRO A 313 13.81 18.35 15.59
C PRO A 313 12.44 18.59 16.23
N VAL A 314 12.01 17.72 17.14
CA VAL A 314 10.63 17.74 17.70
C VAL A 314 10.33 19.02 18.47
N ALA A 315 11.33 19.56 19.21
CA ALA A 315 11.18 20.81 19.96
C ALA A 315 11.28 22.07 19.09
N HIS A 316 11.83 21.94 17.87
CA HIS A 316 12.10 23.04 16.94
C HIS A 316 11.76 22.60 15.51
N PRO A 317 10.49 22.28 15.21
CA PRO A 317 10.09 21.76 13.90
C PRO A 317 10.34 22.74 12.74
N GLU A 318 10.47 24.02 13.02
CA GLU A 318 10.87 25.07 12.07
C GLU A 318 12.30 24.88 11.53
N LEU A 319 13.13 24.06 12.20
CA LEU A 319 14.47 23.67 11.74
C LEU A 319 14.49 22.38 10.93
N ALA A 320 13.33 21.87 10.56
CA ALA A 320 13.23 20.68 9.71
C ALA A 320 13.94 20.88 8.37
N GLN A 321 14.75 19.90 7.96
CA GLN A 321 15.55 20.01 6.74
C GLN A 321 15.81 18.66 6.08
N VAL A 322 16.02 18.67 4.77
CA VAL A 322 16.55 17.52 4.03
C VAL A 322 17.99 17.26 4.46
N ILE A 323 18.29 16.04 4.91
CA ILE A 323 19.63 15.65 5.36
C ILE A 323 20.31 14.67 4.42
N ALA A 324 19.55 13.89 3.63
CA ALA A 324 20.07 12.89 2.72
C ALA A 324 19.11 12.60 1.57
N SER A 325 19.66 12.08 0.47
CA SER A 325 18.92 11.53 -0.66
C SER A 325 19.57 10.21 -1.10
N PRO A 326 19.41 9.12 -0.32
CA PRO A 326 20.12 7.87 -0.53
C PRO A 326 19.69 7.18 -1.83
N ARG A 327 20.67 6.60 -2.54
CA ARG A 327 20.49 5.87 -3.81
C ARG A 327 20.12 4.41 -3.57
N ILE A 328 19.00 4.16 -2.87
CA ILE A 328 18.57 2.80 -2.50
C ILE A 328 18.24 1.90 -3.69
N PHE A 329 18.05 2.47 -4.88
CA PHE A 329 17.77 1.73 -6.13
C PHE A 329 19.03 1.34 -6.90
N SER A 330 20.21 1.82 -6.48
CA SER A 330 21.46 1.54 -7.21
C SER A 330 21.83 0.06 -7.17
N ASP A 331 22.41 -0.42 -8.25
CA ASP A 331 23.06 -1.73 -8.28
C ASP A 331 24.33 -1.69 -7.40
N PRO A 332 24.43 -2.51 -6.36
CA PRO A 332 25.55 -2.46 -5.42
C PRO A 332 26.89 -2.92 -6.03
N GLN A 333 26.87 -3.63 -7.16
CA GLN A 333 28.07 -4.15 -7.81
C GLN A 333 28.62 -3.17 -8.86
N THR A 334 27.72 -2.57 -9.63
CA THR A 334 28.10 -1.66 -10.74
C THR A 334 28.02 -0.19 -10.36
N GLY A 335 27.30 0.15 -9.28
CA GLY A 335 27.01 1.55 -8.91
C GLY A 335 25.95 2.23 -9.81
N ASN A 336 25.37 1.50 -10.76
CA ASN A 336 24.36 2.04 -11.66
C ASN A 336 23.11 2.46 -10.86
N MET A 337 22.73 3.73 -10.90
CA MET A 337 21.65 4.30 -10.11
C MET A 337 20.27 3.71 -10.43
N ASP A 338 20.03 3.33 -11.68
CA ASP A 338 18.79 2.67 -12.11
C ASP A 338 18.91 1.13 -12.08
N GLY A 339 19.50 0.58 -11.03
CA GLY A 339 19.85 -0.84 -10.87
C GLY A 339 18.67 -1.80 -10.73
N LEU A 340 17.44 -1.31 -10.59
CA LEU A 340 16.23 -2.13 -10.40
C LEU A 340 15.41 -2.28 -11.69
N TRP A 341 14.13 -2.67 -11.60
CA TRP A 341 13.29 -2.98 -12.76
C TRP A 341 13.15 -1.79 -13.72
N LYS A 342 13.38 -2.07 -15.00
CA LYS A 342 13.38 -1.03 -16.07
C LYS A 342 11.99 -0.71 -16.62
N GLY A 343 10.98 -1.45 -16.21
CA GLY A 343 9.63 -1.40 -16.78
C GLY A 343 9.44 -2.42 -17.91
N GLY A 344 8.19 -2.65 -18.27
CA GLY A 344 7.79 -3.63 -19.27
C GLY A 344 7.19 -4.90 -18.66
N ASN A 345 6.99 -5.93 -19.48
CA ASN A 345 6.48 -7.22 -19.03
C ASN A 345 7.62 -8.22 -18.76
N HIS A 346 7.30 -9.26 -17.99
CA HIS A 346 8.24 -10.32 -17.61
C HIS A 346 8.19 -11.53 -18.57
N GLY A 347 7.53 -11.39 -19.70
CA GLY A 347 7.30 -12.43 -20.71
C GLY A 347 5.82 -12.56 -21.07
N ASP A 348 5.51 -13.51 -21.95
CA ASP A 348 4.14 -13.72 -22.44
C ASP A 348 3.17 -14.09 -21.31
N GLY A 349 2.01 -13.44 -21.28
CA GLY A 349 0.96 -13.68 -20.30
C GLY A 349 1.22 -13.07 -18.91
N THR A 350 2.23 -12.22 -18.78
CA THR A 350 2.54 -11.49 -17.54
C THR A 350 2.03 -10.06 -17.58
N GLN A 351 2.03 -9.41 -16.43
CA GLN A 351 1.65 -8.01 -16.28
C GLN A 351 2.70 -7.09 -16.91
N THR A 352 2.27 -5.92 -17.38
CA THR A 352 3.18 -4.81 -17.68
C THR A 352 3.44 -4.06 -16.39
N THR A 353 4.67 -4.15 -15.89
CA THR A 353 5.09 -3.57 -14.62
C THR A 353 5.78 -2.22 -14.83
N SER A 354 5.45 -1.25 -14.01
CA SER A 354 6.07 0.08 -14.03
C SER A 354 7.57 0.00 -13.73
N SER A 355 8.36 0.95 -14.29
CA SER A 355 9.78 1.05 -13.95
C SER A 355 10.00 1.58 -12.54
N THR A 356 11.02 1.07 -11.84
CA THR A 356 11.38 1.52 -10.49
C THR A 356 12.20 2.81 -10.55
N ARG A 357 11.57 3.94 -10.26
CA ARG A 357 12.20 5.28 -10.23
C ARG A 357 12.02 5.99 -8.89
N GLY A 358 11.26 5.42 -7.98
CA GLY A 358 10.88 5.87 -6.65
C GLY A 358 10.00 4.81 -6.01
N CYS A 359 9.57 5.01 -4.77
CA CYS A 359 8.57 4.18 -4.12
C CYS A 359 7.22 4.88 -4.14
N HIS A 360 6.12 4.14 -4.05
CA HIS A 360 4.84 4.69 -3.67
C HIS A 360 4.83 4.80 -2.15
N ASP A 361 4.69 3.71 -1.42
CA ASP A 361 4.80 3.72 0.03
C ASP A 361 6.08 3.04 0.52
N ILE A 362 6.55 3.49 1.68
CA ILE A 362 7.56 2.82 2.49
C ILE A 362 6.92 2.62 3.87
N THR A 363 6.89 1.39 4.36
CA THR A 363 6.43 1.12 5.72
C THR A 363 7.63 0.81 6.60
N ALA A 364 7.87 1.68 7.58
CA ALA A 364 8.93 1.51 8.56
C ALA A 364 8.45 0.61 9.71
N TYR A 365 9.24 -0.38 10.05
CA TYR A 365 9.06 -1.21 11.23
C TYR A 365 10.28 -1.04 12.13
N SER A 366 10.34 0.14 12.77
CA SER A 366 11.51 0.62 13.54
C SER A 366 11.92 -0.31 14.67
N TRP A 367 10.96 -1.08 15.24
CA TRP A 367 11.25 -2.08 16.28
C TRP A 367 12.26 -3.16 15.82
N LEU A 368 12.23 -3.54 14.56
CA LEU A 368 13.18 -4.49 13.96
C LEU A 368 14.30 -3.80 13.17
N GLY A 369 14.29 -2.48 13.07
CA GLY A 369 15.20 -1.74 12.18
C GLY A 369 15.00 -2.06 10.70
N LEU A 370 13.76 -2.43 10.29
CA LEU A 370 13.43 -2.81 8.92
C LEU A 370 12.42 -1.82 8.31
N ALA A 371 12.46 -1.68 6.99
CA ALA A 371 11.37 -1.08 6.23
C ALA A 371 11.09 -1.86 4.95
N GLY A 372 9.80 -1.95 4.61
CA GLY A 372 9.31 -2.49 3.34
C GLY A 372 8.99 -1.35 2.38
N GLY A 373 9.60 -1.31 1.22
CA GLY A 373 9.31 -0.31 0.19
C GLY A 373 8.57 -0.94 -0.98
N ALA A 374 7.38 -0.42 -1.29
CA ALA A 374 6.65 -0.76 -2.49
C ALA A 374 6.99 0.26 -3.58
N CYS A 375 7.89 -0.10 -4.50
CA CYS A 375 8.62 0.85 -5.32
C CYS A 375 8.30 0.69 -6.81
N SER A 376 7.04 0.88 -7.17
CA SER A 376 6.55 0.83 -8.55
C SER A 376 6.79 -0.53 -9.23
N GLY A 377 8.02 -0.85 -9.59
CA GLY A 377 8.42 -2.12 -10.25
C GLY A 377 9.03 -3.17 -9.33
N ASN A 378 9.27 -2.83 -8.06
CA ASN A 378 9.92 -3.73 -7.09
C ASN A 378 9.31 -3.61 -5.69
N GLY A 379 9.21 -4.74 -5.01
CA GLY A 379 9.20 -4.77 -3.54
C GLY A 379 10.64 -4.78 -3.03
N ILE A 380 10.96 -3.94 -2.04
CA ILE A 380 12.30 -3.88 -1.45
C ILE A 380 12.25 -4.01 0.07
N LEU A 381 13.32 -4.55 0.63
CA LEU A 381 13.55 -4.59 2.07
C LEU A 381 14.74 -3.70 2.40
N LEU A 382 14.58 -2.81 3.38
CA LEU A 382 15.61 -1.88 3.83
C LEU A 382 16.02 -2.18 5.28
N ASP A 383 17.30 -1.99 5.58
CA ASP A 383 17.83 -1.80 6.92
C ASP A 383 17.73 -0.30 7.26
N ILE A 384 17.03 0.02 8.36
CA ILE A 384 16.80 1.38 8.86
C ILE A 384 17.25 1.55 10.31
N HIS A 385 18.18 0.71 10.81
CA HIS A 385 18.76 0.90 12.15
C HIS A 385 19.42 2.28 12.31
N ASP A 386 19.94 2.83 11.22
CA ASP A 386 20.29 4.23 11.09
C ASP A 386 19.32 4.89 10.10
N PRO A 387 18.29 5.60 10.57
CA PRO A 387 17.28 6.17 9.69
C PRO A 387 17.82 7.26 8.76
N ALA A 388 18.99 7.85 9.06
CA ALA A 388 19.63 8.80 8.15
C ALA A 388 20.34 8.12 6.97
N HIS A 389 20.68 6.83 7.08
CA HIS A 389 21.45 6.09 6.09
C HIS A 389 20.87 4.70 5.81
N PRO A 390 19.63 4.60 5.31
CA PRO A 390 19.00 3.31 5.01
C PRO A 390 19.77 2.54 3.95
N LYS A 391 19.78 1.20 4.07
CA LYS A 391 20.47 0.30 3.15
C LYS A 391 19.52 -0.75 2.60
N ARG A 392 19.53 -0.98 1.29
CA ARG A 392 18.74 -2.06 0.70
C ARG A 392 19.35 -3.42 1.03
N LEU A 393 18.53 -4.29 1.64
CA LEU A 393 18.87 -5.69 1.97
C LEU A 393 18.47 -6.65 0.84
N ASP A 394 17.30 -6.38 0.23
CA ASP A 394 16.76 -7.19 -0.87
C ASP A 394 15.87 -6.38 -1.81
N ALA A 395 15.64 -6.92 -3.01
CA ALA A 395 14.69 -6.40 -3.97
C ALA A 395 14.14 -7.53 -4.83
N VAL A 396 12.81 -7.57 -5.00
CA VAL A 396 12.11 -8.57 -5.80
C VAL A 396 11.26 -7.90 -6.87
N THR A 397 11.01 -8.62 -7.96
CA THR A 397 10.00 -8.30 -8.98
C THR A 397 8.94 -9.37 -8.97
N ASP A 398 7.76 -9.06 -9.53
CA ASP A 398 6.67 -10.01 -9.65
C ASP A 398 6.01 -9.93 -11.04
N PRO A 399 5.87 -11.04 -11.78
CA PRO A 399 5.27 -11.05 -13.11
C PRO A 399 3.77 -10.78 -13.13
N ASN A 400 3.10 -10.79 -11.98
CA ASN A 400 1.69 -10.49 -11.82
C ASN A 400 1.41 -9.04 -11.38
N TYR A 401 2.47 -8.28 -11.04
CA TYR A 401 2.33 -6.93 -10.51
C TYR A 401 2.51 -5.86 -11.60
N ALA A 402 1.57 -4.92 -11.63
CA ALA A 402 1.67 -3.71 -12.47
C ALA A 402 2.36 -2.56 -11.72
N PHE A 403 2.04 -2.40 -10.42
CA PHE A 403 2.50 -1.26 -9.64
C PHE A 403 2.55 -1.61 -8.15
N TRP A 404 3.75 -1.81 -7.62
CA TRP A 404 3.98 -2.02 -6.19
C TRP A 404 3.64 -0.75 -5.43
N HIS A 405 2.66 -0.84 -4.51
CA HIS A 405 2.00 0.30 -3.91
C HIS A 405 2.28 0.47 -2.41
N SER A 406 1.91 -0.50 -1.57
CA SER A 406 2.10 -0.43 -0.12
C SER A 406 2.67 -1.73 0.45
N ALA A 407 3.11 -1.68 1.72
CA ALA A 407 3.68 -2.82 2.43
C ALA A 407 3.19 -2.85 3.88
N ASN A 408 2.89 -4.05 4.43
CA ASN A 408 2.57 -4.25 5.84
C ASN A 408 3.29 -5.47 6.39
N PHE A 409 3.91 -5.34 7.57
CA PHE A 409 4.59 -6.46 8.23
C PHE A 409 3.64 -7.23 9.16
N SER A 410 3.84 -8.55 9.29
CA SER A 410 3.32 -9.28 10.45
C SER A 410 3.95 -8.74 11.74
N ASN A 411 3.26 -8.90 12.87
CA ASN A 411 3.76 -8.35 14.15
C ASN A 411 5.13 -8.92 14.57
N ASP A 412 5.46 -10.13 14.17
CA ASP A 412 6.77 -10.75 14.42
C ASP A 412 7.82 -10.40 13.35
N GLY A 413 7.45 -9.64 12.32
CA GLY A 413 8.31 -9.22 11.23
C GLY A 413 8.86 -10.34 10.35
N LYS A 414 8.21 -11.52 10.35
CA LYS A 414 8.62 -12.65 9.50
C LYS A 414 7.93 -12.67 8.15
N THR A 415 6.84 -11.93 8.02
CA THR A 415 6.04 -11.84 6.79
C THR A 415 5.83 -10.38 6.44
N VAL A 416 5.83 -10.07 5.16
CA VAL A 416 5.42 -8.78 4.61
C VAL A 416 4.40 -9.00 3.49
N LEU A 417 3.31 -8.27 3.56
CA LEU A 417 2.29 -8.20 2.52
C LEU A 417 2.56 -6.95 1.68
N PHE A 418 2.64 -7.11 0.35
CA PHE A 418 2.70 -6.00 -0.59
C PHE A 418 1.41 -5.94 -1.40
N THR A 419 0.98 -4.75 -1.78
CA THR A 419 -0.21 -4.54 -2.63
C THR A 419 0.17 -4.16 -4.05
N ASP A 420 -0.59 -4.64 -5.05
CA ASP A 420 -0.52 -4.23 -6.46
C ASP A 420 -1.65 -3.27 -6.80
N GLU A 421 -1.36 -1.99 -6.91
CA GLU A 421 -2.33 -0.99 -7.34
C GLU A 421 -2.43 -0.93 -8.88
N TRP A 422 -2.84 -2.01 -9.50
CA TRP A 422 -3.00 -2.12 -10.95
C TRP A 422 -4.00 -1.10 -11.51
N GLY A 423 -3.49 -0.10 -12.19
CA GLY A 423 -4.28 0.99 -12.76
C GLY A 423 -4.36 2.25 -11.90
N GLY A 424 -3.59 2.31 -10.77
CA GLY A 424 -3.47 3.50 -9.94
C GLY A 424 -4.78 3.90 -9.28
N GLY A 425 -5.55 2.92 -8.75
CA GLY A 425 -6.81 3.15 -8.05
C GLY A 425 -7.98 3.68 -8.90
N GLY A 426 -7.70 4.11 -10.14
CA GLY A 426 -8.68 4.75 -11.02
C GLY A 426 -9.32 3.81 -12.03
N GLN A 427 -9.25 2.49 -11.85
CA GLN A 427 -9.71 1.51 -12.82
C GLN A 427 -10.52 0.38 -12.17
N PRO A 428 -11.48 -0.23 -12.90
CA PRO A 428 -12.18 -1.44 -12.44
C PRO A 428 -11.27 -2.66 -12.66
N ARG A 429 -10.65 -3.17 -11.59
CA ARG A 429 -9.70 -4.29 -11.63
C ARG A 429 -10.10 -5.49 -10.78
N CYS A 430 -11.37 -5.54 -10.32
CA CYS A 430 -11.95 -6.69 -9.62
C CYS A 430 -13.09 -7.35 -10.41
N ARG A 431 -13.15 -7.15 -11.73
CA ARG A 431 -14.18 -7.74 -12.60
C ARG A 431 -14.03 -9.26 -12.70
N LEU A 432 -15.09 -9.93 -13.09
CA LEU A 432 -15.07 -11.38 -13.32
C LEU A 432 -13.98 -11.82 -14.33
N SER A 433 -13.65 -10.96 -15.30
CA SER A 433 -12.62 -11.20 -16.32
C SER A 433 -11.18 -10.96 -15.83
N ASP A 434 -11.00 -10.24 -14.71
CA ASP A 434 -9.66 -9.86 -14.25
C ASP A 434 -8.97 -11.04 -13.54
N PRO A 435 -7.68 -11.34 -13.80
CA PRO A 435 -6.97 -12.40 -13.10
C PRO A 435 -6.90 -12.18 -11.60
N MET A 436 -7.02 -13.25 -10.79
CA MET A 436 -7.00 -13.15 -9.34
C MET A 436 -5.61 -12.77 -8.77
N ALA A 437 -4.52 -13.02 -9.48
CA ALA A 437 -3.18 -12.62 -9.07
C ALA A 437 -2.82 -11.18 -9.49
N TRP A 438 -3.68 -10.46 -10.23
CA TRP A 438 -3.44 -9.11 -10.70
C TRP A 438 -4.26 -8.10 -9.89
N GLY A 439 -3.63 -7.01 -9.46
CA GLY A 439 -4.27 -6.06 -8.54
C GLY A 439 -4.61 -6.71 -7.19
N ALA A 440 -3.71 -7.53 -6.70
CA ALA A 440 -3.84 -8.39 -5.53
C ALA A 440 -2.76 -8.06 -4.49
N ASP A 441 -2.86 -8.67 -3.33
CA ASP A 441 -1.80 -8.72 -2.35
C ASP A 441 -0.85 -9.86 -2.70
N ALA A 442 0.46 -9.66 -2.57
CA ALA A 442 1.46 -10.71 -2.54
C ALA A 442 2.05 -10.82 -1.15
N ILE A 443 2.04 -12.03 -0.61
CA ILE A 443 2.51 -12.32 0.73
C ILE A 443 3.90 -12.95 0.63
N PHE A 444 4.87 -12.34 1.30
CA PHE A 444 6.26 -12.77 1.29
C PHE A 444 6.73 -13.12 2.69
N SER A 445 7.39 -14.26 2.83
CA SER A 445 8.21 -14.56 4.01
C SER A 445 9.55 -13.84 3.92
N ILE A 446 10.04 -13.35 5.06
CA ILE A 446 11.36 -12.76 5.21
C ILE A 446 12.28 -13.84 5.80
N THR A 447 13.25 -14.31 5.01
CA THR A 447 14.19 -15.36 5.44
C THR A 447 15.15 -14.85 6.53
N PRO A 448 15.84 -15.74 7.27
CA PRO A 448 16.88 -15.32 8.23
C PRO A 448 17.96 -14.43 7.60
N GLU A 449 18.27 -14.64 6.30
CA GLU A 449 19.23 -13.87 5.52
C GLU A 449 18.65 -12.55 5.00
N LYS A 450 17.45 -12.17 5.49
CA LYS A 450 16.73 -10.96 5.07
C LYS A 450 16.43 -10.91 3.56
N LYS A 451 15.98 -12.07 3.02
CA LYS A 451 15.50 -12.19 1.64
C LYS A 451 13.99 -12.37 1.60
N LEU A 452 13.37 -11.77 0.60
CA LEU A 452 11.94 -11.86 0.32
C LEU A 452 11.65 -13.11 -0.50
N LYS A 453 10.76 -13.97 0.00
CA LYS A 453 10.30 -15.18 -0.67
C LYS A 453 8.79 -15.14 -0.81
N LEU A 454 8.28 -15.13 -2.04
CA LEU A 454 6.86 -15.18 -2.33
C LEU A 454 6.24 -16.49 -1.86
N ASP A 455 5.15 -16.39 -1.09
CA ASP A 455 4.40 -17.54 -0.58
C ASP A 455 3.03 -17.68 -1.27
N SER A 456 2.29 -16.58 -1.49
CA SER A 456 0.95 -16.62 -2.07
C SER A 456 0.46 -15.25 -2.54
N TYR A 457 -0.73 -15.24 -3.17
CA TYR A 457 -1.51 -14.04 -3.47
C TYR A 457 -2.89 -14.12 -2.81
N PHE A 458 -3.41 -12.95 -2.45
CA PHE A 458 -4.80 -12.78 -2.04
C PHE A 458 -5.43 -11.62 -2.80
N LYS A 459 -6.66 -11.82 -3.29
CA LYS A 459 -7.51 -10.77 -3.85
C LYS A 459 -8.92 -10.91 -3.30
N MET A 460 -9.61 -9.80 -3.06
CA MET A 460 -11.02 -9.86 -2.67
C MET A 460 -11.79 -10.81 -3.61
N PRO A 461 -12.54 -11.77 -3.05
CA PRO A 461 -13.07 -12.85 -3.90
C PRO A 461 -14.30 -12.45 -4.72
N ALA A 462 -15.10 -11.47 -4.29
CA ALA A 462 -16.33 -11.08 -4.98
C ALA A 462 -16.04 -10.27 -6.25
N PRO A 463 -16.54 -10.66 -7.42
CA PRO A 463 -16.40 -9.86 -8.63
C PRO A 463 -17.22 -8.57 -8.53
N GLN A 464 -16.61 -7.46 -8.93
CA GLN A 464 -17.20 -6.14 -8.99
C GLN A 464 -17.55 -5.76 -10.44
N THR A 465 -18.27 -4.64 -10.62
CA THR A 465 -18.69 -4.15 -11.93
C THR A 465 -17.62 -3.28 -12.61
N ASP A 466 -17.86 -2.89 -13.84
CA ASP A 466 -17.05 -1.92 -14.59
C ASP A 466 -17.28 -0.45 -14.16
N LYS A 467 -18.21 -0.23 -13.23
CA LYS A 467 -18.53 1.10 -12.66
C LYS A 467 -17.75 1.41 -11.39
N GLU A 468 -17.04 0.43 -10.84
CA GLU A 468 -16.35 0.48 -9.57
C GLU A 468 -14.84 0.43 -9.75
N ASN A 469 -14.12 1.50 -9.35
CA ASN A 469 -12.69 1.36 -9.19
C ASN A 469 -12.40 0.40 -8.04
N CYS A 470 -11.61 -0.60 -8.32
CA CYS A 470 -11.33 -1.66 -7.36
C CYS A 470 -9.97 -2.31 -7.64
N VAL A 471 -9.11 -2.33 -6.62
CA VAL A 471 -7.78 -2.95 -6.61
C VAL A 471 -7.25 -2.98 -5.17
N ALA A 472 -6.24 -3.79 -4.86
CA ALA A 472 -5.59 -3.80 -3.55
C ALA A 472 -5.02 -2.41 -3.22
N HIS A 473 -5.27 -1.93 -2.00
CA HIS A 473 -4.81 -0.63 -1.52
C HIS A 473 -4.35 -0.70 -0.06
N ASN A 474 -4.51 0.38 0.72
CA ASN A 474 -3.98 0.47 2.07
C ASN A 474 -4.78 -0.35 3.09
N GLY A 475 -4.07 -0.91 4.05
CA GLY A 475 -4.62 -1.67 5.15
C GLY A 475 -3.77 -1.56 6.42
N SER A 476 -4.24 -2.17 7.49
CA SER A 476 -3.49 -2.28 8.74
C SER A 476 -3.76 -3.60 9.46
N MET A 477 -2.82 -3.98 10.31
CA MET A 477 -2.97 -5.16 11.14
C MET A 477 -4.10 -4.99 12.17
N ILE A 478 -4.97 -6.02 12.30
CA ILE A 478 -5.85 -6.18 13.45
C ILE A 478 -5.07 -6.98 14.51
N PRO A 479 -4.82 -6.44 15.71
CA PRO A 479 -3.89 -7.02 16.68
C PRO A 479 -4.50 -8.20 17.45
N VAL A 480 -4.86 -9.28 16.77
CA VAL A 480 -5.32 -10.52 17.38
C VAL A 480 -4.09 -11.36 17.79
N PRO A 481 -3.91 -11.67 19.08
CA PRO A 481 -2.73 -12.42 19.52
C PRO A 481 -2.67 -13.80 18.85
N GLY A 482 -1.49 -14.15 18.33
CA GLY A 482 -1.24 -15.45 17.67
C GLY A 482 -1.79 -15.59 16.25
N ARG A 483 -2.22 -14.49 15.63
CA ARG A 483 -2.68 -14.45 14.22
C ARG A 483 -2.13 -13.25 13.48
N ASN A 484 -1.94 -13.40 12.18
CA ASN A 484 -1.68 -12.31 11.25
C ASN A 484 -2.98 -12.00 10.51
N ILE A 485 -3.64 -10.94 10.94
CA ILE A 485 -4.91 -10.48 10.37
C ILE A 485 -4.74 -9.05 9.88
N GLU A 486 -5.13 -8.81 8.64
CA GLU A 486 -5.15 -7.50 7.98
C GLU A 486 -6.58 -7.05 7.75
N VAL A 487 -6.87 -5.78 8.01
CA VAL A 487 -8.03 -5.10 7.42
C VAL A 487 -7.53 -4.26 6.27
N GLN A 488 -8.13 -4.42 5.07
CA GLN A 488 -7.62 -3.84 3.84
C GLN A 488 -8.71 -3.22 2.99
N SER A 489 -8.37 -2.10 2.36
CA SER A 489 -9.18 -1.36 1.40
C SER A 489 -9.03 -1.93 -0.02
N TRP A 490 -10.16 -1.94 -0.76
CA TRP A 490 -10.24 -2.30 -2.18
C TRP A 490 -10.95 -1.20 -2.98
N TYR A 491 -10.84 0.04 -2.57
CA TYR A 491 -11.64 1.14 -3.11
C TYR A 491 -13.15 0.83 -3.06
N GLN A 492 -13.87 0.85 -4.20
CA GLN A 492 -15.28 0.49 -4.25
C GLN A 492 -15.55 -1.00 -4.09
N GLY A 493 -14.55 -1.86 -4.17
CA GLY A 493 -14.65 -3.25 -3.70
C GLY A 493 -14.76 -3.38 -2.17
N GLY A 494 -14.74 -2.25 -1.46
CA GLY A 494 -14.97 -2.16 -0.02
C GLY A 494 -13.77 -2.53 0.83
N VAL A 495 -14.00 -3.34 1.86
CA VAL A 495 -13.03 -3.72 2.88
C VAL A 495 -13.02 -5.23 3.04
N SER A 496 -11.85 -5.85 3.09
CA SER A 496 -11.66 -7.24 3.51
C SER A 496 -10.99 -7.34 4.86
N ILE A 497 -11.33 -8.34 5.67
CA ILE A 497 -10.51 -8.85 6.77
C ILE A 497 -9.86 -10.14 6.29
N ILE A 498 -8.54 -10.16 6.25
CA ILE A 498 -7.73 -11.23 5.66
C ILE A 498 -6.96 -11.92 6.77
N ASP A 499 -7.09 -13.23 6.91
CA ASP A 499 -6.20 -14.05 7.72
C ASP A 499 -5.09 -14.63 6.84
N TYR A 500 -3.85 -14.20 7.08
CA TYR A 500 -2.65 -14.73 6.45
C TYR A 500 -1.67 -15.33 7.48
N THR A 501 -2.20 -15.82 8.60
CA THR A 501 -1.42 -16.53 9.63
C THR A 501 -0.64 -17.69 9.03
N ASN A 502 -1.25 -18.39 8.06
CA ASN A 502 -0.52 -19.25 7.13
C ASN A 502 -0.24 -18.46 5.84
N PRO A 503 0.97 -17.93 5.63
CA PRO A 503 1.25 -17.07 4.48
C PRO A 503 1.12 -17.78 3.13
N ALA A 504 1.11 -19.12 3.10
CA ALA A 504 0.90 -19.90 1.89
C ALA A 504 -0.58 -20.06 1.51
N HIS A 505 -1.52 -19.79 2.41
CA HIS A 505 -2.96 -19.99 2.20
C HIS A 505 -3.80 -18.91 2.92
N PRO A 506 -3.69 -17.63 2.50
CA PRO A 506 -4.52 -16.56 3.02
C PRO A 506 -6.00 -16.75 2.63
N PHE A 507 -6.91 -16.27 3.47
CA PHE A 507 -8.34 -16.31 3.19
C PHE A 507 -9.10 -15.16 3.86
N GLU A 508 -10.26 -14.80 3.29
CA GLU A 508 -11.12 -13.75 3.82
C GLU A 508 -11.96 -14.28 4.98
N ILE A 509 -11.99 -13.54 6.10
CA ILE A 509 -12.78 -13.88 7.28
C ILE A 509 -13.87 -12.86 7.60
N GLY A 510 -13.91 -11.75 6.88
CA GLY A 510 -14.92 -10.72 6.97
C GLY A 510 -14.80 -9.72 5.84
N TYR A 511 -15.88 -8.97 5.58
CA TYR A 511 -15.91 -7.93 4.57
C TYR A 511 -16.99 -6.88 4.89
N PHE A 512 -16.78 -5.68 4.36
CA PHE A 512 -17.78 -4.62 4.22
C PHE A 512 -17.70 -4.08 2.80
N ASP A 513 -18.83 -4.09 2.09
CA ASP A 513 -18.91 -3.61 0.73
C ASP A 513 -20.18 -2.76 0.53
N ARG A 514 -20.08 -1.80 -0.37
CA ARG A 514 -21.20 -0.97 -0.85
C ARG A 514 -21.23 -1.02 -2.35
N GLY A 515 -22.43 -0.96 -2.92
CA GLY A 515 -22.58 -0.78 -4.36
C GLY A 515 -21.91 0.51 -4.86
N PRO A 516 -21.73 0.63 -6.19
CA PRO A 516 -21.02 1.76 -6.82
C PRO A 516 -21.55 3.11 -6.36
N VAL A 517 -20.70 4.14 -6.41
CA VAL A 517 -21.11 5.52 -6.11
C VAL A 517 -22.20 6.01 -7.08
N ASP A 518 -22.18 5.50 -8.32
CA ASP A 518 -23.11 5.82 -9.39
C ASP A 518 -23.49 4.55 -10.17
N ASP A 519 -24.78 4.19 -10.17
CA ASP A 519 -25.30 3.01 -10.88
C ASP A 519 -25.26 3.13 -12.41
N SER A 520 -25.18 4.37 -12.92
CA SER A 520 -25.28 4.61 -14.36
C SER A 520 -23.94 4.64 -15.06
N ARG A 521 -22.86 4.98 -14.35
CA ARG A 521 -21.54 5.22 -14.92
C ARG A 521 -20.41 4.98 -13.93
N PHE A 522 -19.20 4.86 -14.45
CA PHE A 522 -17.99 4.82 -13.63
C PHE A 522 -17.79 6.16 -12.91
N ALA A 523 -17.66 6.09 -11.58
CA ALA A 523 -17.28 7.21 -10.73
C ALA A 523 -16.20 6.74 -9.75
N MET A 524 -15.28 7.63 -9.36
CA MET A 524 -14.28 7.34 -8.34
C MET A 524 -14.93 7.34 -6.95
N GLY A 525 -14.67 6.31 -6.16
CA GLY A 525 -15.22 6.18 -4.81
C GLY A 525 -14.55 5.04 -4.05
N GLY A 526 -15.15 4.70 -2.91
CA GLY A 526 -14.73 3.59 -2.07
C GLY A 526 -13.62 3.94 -1.10
N GLN A 527 -13.17 2.93 -0.36
CA GLN A 527 -12.21 3.09 0.73
C GLN A 527 -10.80 3.33 0.21
N TRP A 528 -10.24 4.52 0.46
CA TRP A 528 -8.83 4.82 0.21
C TRP A 528 -7.95 4.06 1.20
N SER A 529 -8.20 4.24 2.50
CA SER A 529 -7.52 3.57 3.59
C SER A 529 -8.52 3.04 4.60
N THR A 530 -8.22 1.89 5.20
CA THR A 530 -9.04 1.30 6.25
C THR A 530 -8.13 0.75 7.34
N TYR A 531 -8.20 1.33 8.55
CA TYR A 531 -7.26 1.05 9.63
C TYR A 531 -7.97 0.68 10.93
N TYR A 532 -7.42 -0.32 11.63
CA TYR A 532 -7.84 -0.68 12.97
C TYR A 532 -7.14 0.21 14.00
N TYR A 533 -7.92 0.89 14.82
CA TYR A 533 -7.40 1.71 15.91
C TYR A 533 -8.28 1.58 17.15
N ASN A 534 -7.68 1.13 18.27
CA ASN A 534 -8.29 1.09 19.61
C ASN A 534 -9.70 0.50 19.65
N GLY A 535 -9.90 -0.69 19.04
CA GLY A 535 -11.15 -1.45 19.07
C GLY A 535 -12.12 -1.21 17.91
N TYR A 536 -11.83 -0.24 17.03
CA TYR A 536 -12.66 0.10 15.88
C TYR A 536 -11.83 0.12 14.57
N ILE A 537 -12.55 0.07 13.47
CA ILE A 537 -11.97 0.21 12.13
C ILE A 537 -12.50 1.53 11.55
N TYR A 538 -11.59 2.35 11.06
CA TYR A 538 -11.91 3.64 10.44
C TYR A 538 -11.56 3.59 8.96
N GLY A 539 -12.50 3.98 8.12
CA GLY A 539 -12.33 3.99 6.67
C GLY A 539 -12.41 5.40 6.10
N SER A 540 -11.44 5.75 5.25
CA SER A 540 -11.41 7.00 4.50
C SER A 540 -12.06 6.78 3.14
N GLU A 541 -13.36 7.04 3.04
CA GLU A 541 -14.10 6.84 1.80
C GLU A 541 -14.01 8.10 0.90
N ILE A 542 -13.56 7.88 -0.33
CA ILE A 542 -13.23 8.94 -1.31
C ILE A 542 -14.37 9.93 -1.52
N ALA A 543 -15.58 9.43 -1.76
CA ALA A 543 -16.73 10.23 -2.16
C ALA A 543 -17.69 10.51 -0.99
N ARG A 544 -17.91 9.52 -0.12
CA ARG A 544 -18.99 9.52 0.88
C ARG A 544 -18.60 10.13 2.22
N GLY A 545 -17.30 10.01 2.62
CA GLY A 545 -16.80 10.60 3.88
C GLY A 545 -15.96 9.64 4.71
N THR A 546 -16.24 9.53 6.01
CA THR A 546 -15.50 8.68 6.94
C THR A 546 -16.43 7.62 7.53
N ASP A 547 -16.04 6.36 7.42
CA ASP A 547 -16.77 5.23 7.97
C ASP A 547 -16.14 4.80 9.30
N VAL A 548 -16.99 4.39 10.25
CA VAL A 548 -16.59 3.72 11.49
C VAL A 548 -17.23 2.34 11.51
N LEU A 549 -16.40 1.31 11.62
CA LEU A 549 -16.82 -0.09 11.67
C LEU A 549 -16.34 -0.72 12.99
N LYS A 550 -17.02 -1.75 13.44
CA LYS A 550 -16.57 -2.60 14.55
C LYS A 550 -16.57 -4.06 14.16
N LEU A 551 -15.69 -4.83 14.75
CA LEU A 551 -15.66 -6.28 14.56
C LEU A 551 -16.88 -6.94 15.19
N VAL A 552 -17.39 -7.98 14.54
CA VAL A 552 -18.48 -8.83 14.99
C VAL A 552 -18.03 -10.28 14.87
N PRO A 553 -18.32 -11.14 15.86
CA PRO A 553 -17.82 -12.51 15.84
C PRO A 553 -18.39 -13.32 14.67
N THR A 554 -17.53 -14.18 14.12
CA THR A 554 -17.84 -15.18 13.10
C THR A 554 -17.29 -16.55 13.51
N LYS A 555 -17.48 -17.56 12.68
CA LYS A 555 -16.81 -18.86 12.90
C LYS A 555 -15.29 -18.79 12.83
N ASP A 556 -14.75 -17.78 12.11
CA ASP A 556 -13.31 -17.61 11.86
C ASP A 556 -12.66 -16.55 12.76
N LEU A 557 -13.46 -15.71 13.43
CA LEU A 557 -13.01 -14.70 14.40
C LEU A 557 -13.98 -14.69 15.59
N THR A 558 -13.56 -15.21 16.74
CA THR A 558 -14.43 -15.34 17.91
C THR A 558 -14.51 -14.04 18.71
N GLN A 559 -15.52 -13.94 19.62
CA GLN A 559 -15.62 -12.81 20.53
C GLN A 559 -14.39 -12.70 21.44
N ASN A 560 -13.81 -13.82 21.91
CA ASN A 560 -12.60 -13.79 22.72
C ASN A 560 -11.38 -13.23 21.97
N GLU A 561 -11.30 -13.48 20.66
CA GLU A 561 -10.25 -12.91 19.80
C GLU A 561 -10.46 -11.41 19.60
N ILE A 562 -11.70 -10.97 19.39
CA ILE A 562 -12.06 -9.55 19.29
C ILE A 562 -11.76 -8.82 20.61
N ASP A 563 -12.15 -9.40 21.75
CA ASP A 563 -11.89 -8.83 23.07
C ASP A 563 -10.39 -8.74 23.37
N ALA A 564 -9.60 -9.72 22.88
CA ALA A 564 -8.15 -9.70 23.03
C ALA A 564 -7.51 -8.60 22.18
N ALA A 565 -7.96 -8.39 20.94
CA ALA A 565 -7.53 -7.30 20.10
C ALA A 565 -7.89 -5.93 20.69
N ALA A 566 -9.06 -5.81 21.29
CA ALA A 566 -9.55 -4.57 21.91
C ALA A 566 -8.77 -4.16 23.20
N GLN A 567 -7.93 -5.03 23.76
CA GLN A 567 -7.03 -4.65 24.86
C GLN A 567 -5.86 -3.77 24.39
N ILE A 568 -5.56 -3.77 23.08
CA ILE A 568 -4.50 -2.95 22.52
C ILE A 568 -4.99 -1.52 22.40
N ASN A 569 -4.28 -0.62 23.09
CA ASN A 569 -4.57 0.80 23.07
C ASN A 569 -3.29 1.56 22.70
N LEU A 570 -3.28 2.09 21.50
CA LEU A 570 -2.17 2.87 20.97
C LEU A 570 -2.42 4.37 21.19
N PRO A 571 -1.45 5.11 21.72
CA PRO A 571 -1.60 6.56 21.87
C PRO A 571 -1.59 7.28 20.52
N GLU A 572 -0.87 6.73 19.54
CA GLU A 572 -0.75 7.24 18.18
C GLU A 572 -0.69 6.07 17.21
N LEU A 573 -1.18 6.28 15.98
CA LEU A 573 -1.02 5.33 14.88
C LEU A 573 -0.82 6.10 13.57
N ASN A 574 0.31 5.83 12.94
CA ASN A 574 0.58 6.11 11.53
C ASN A 574 0.93 4.75 10.91
N VAL A 575 0.14 4.28 9.96
CA VAL A 575 0.24 2.89 9.51
C VAL A 575 1.60 2.61 8.84
N GLN A 576 2.12 3.59 8.09
CA GLN A 576 3.45 3.49 7.46
C GLN A 576 4.61 3.57 8.49
N ASN A 577 4.35 3.97 9.75
CA ASN A 577 5.26 3.77 10.88
C ASN A 577 4.66 2.69 11.78
N GLN A 578 4.74 1.46 11.33
CA GLN A 578 4.05 0.32 11.96
C GLN A 578 4.52 0.08 13.39
N PRO A 579 3.61 0.07 14.39
CA PRO A 579 3.98 -0.22 15.76
C PRO A 579 4.18 -1.73 15.97
N HIS A 580 5.11 -2.09 16.87
CA HIS A 580 5.15 -3.44 17.44
C HIS A 580 4.10 -3.56 18.54
N ILE A 581 3.36 -4.67 18.54
CA ILE A 581 2.32 -4.94 19.52
C ILE A 581 2.81 -5.96 20.54
N ASP A 582 2.87 -5.53 21.80
CA ASP A 582 3.05 -6.41 22.95
C ASP A 582 1.68 -6.82 23.49
N TYR A 583 1.33 -8.09 23.34
CA TYR A 583 0.03 -8.60 23.78
C TYR A 583 -0.03 -8.73 25.30
N PRO A 584 -1.07 -8.18 25.97
CA PRO A 584 -1.23 -8.28 27.41
C PRO A 584 -1.36 -9.74 27.88
N MET A 585 -0.66 -10.08 28.94
CA MET A 585 -0.72 -11.42 29.55
C MET A 585 -1.94 -11.57 30.46
N THR A 586 -3.14 -11.49 29.86
CA THR A 586 -4.43 -11.55 30.58
C THR A 586 -5.16 -12.86 30.30
N LEU A 587 -6.19 -13.14 31.11
CA LEU A 587 -7.09 -14.28 30.85
C LEU A 587 -7.94 -14.08 29.59
N ILE A 588 -8.15 -12.84 29.14
CA ILE A 588 -8.81 -12.54 27.87
C ILE A 588 -7.93 -13.05 26.72
N THR A 589 -6.64 -12.70 26.73
CA THR A 589 -5.66 -13.20 25.75
C THR A 589 -5.55 -14.73 25.77
N ALA A 590 -5.58 -15.34 26.97
CA ALA A 590 -5.59 -16.80 27.11
C ALA A 590 -6.79 -17.47 26.43
N LYS A 591 -7.99 -16.88 26.56
CA LYS A 591 -9.20 -17.37 25.89
C LYS A 591 -9.09 -17.30 24.37
N ALA A 592 -8.52 -16.22 23.82
CA ALA A 592 -8.28 -16.10 22.38
C ALA A 592 -7.38 -17.23 21.86
N TYR A 593 -6.28 -17.53 22.55
CA TYR A 593 -5.42 -18.67 22.17
C TYR A 593 -6.15 -20.00 22.25
N LEU A 594 -7.02 -20.22 23.26
CA LEU A 594 -7.78 -21.46 23.39
C LEU A 594 -8.79 -21.63 22.24
N ASP A 595 -9.45 -20.54 21.82
CA ASP A 595 -10.38 -20.57 20.69
C ASP A 595 -9.64 -20.90 19.38
N GLN A 596 -8.43 -20.38 19.19
CA GLN A 596 -7.58 -20.71 18.04
C GLN A 596 -7.16 -22.18 18.07
N LEU A 597 -6.72 -22.70 19.22
CA LEU A 597 -6.35 -24.10 19.39
C LEU A 597 -7.53 -25.04 19.20
N ALA A 598 -8.77 -24.57 19.46
CA ALA A 598 -9.99 -25.34 19.26
C ALA A 598 -10.30 -25.56 17.75
N ARG A 599 -9.83 -24.69 16.88
CA ARG A 599 -9.91 -24.87 15.41
C ARG A 599 -8.89 -25.87 14.88
N GLY A 600 -7.85 -26.18 15.66
CA GLY A 600 -6.80 -27.12 15.33
C GLY A 600 -6.94 -28.48 16.03
N THR A 601 -5.88 -29.24 16.05
CA THR A 601 -5.81 -30.57 16.70
C THR A 601 -4.60 -30.74 17.62
N SER A 602 -3.87 -29.66 17.91
CA SER A 602 -2.67 -29.71 18.75
C SER A 602 -2.97 -29.87 20.23
N LEU A 603 -4.19 -29.50 20.66
CA LEU A 603 -4.70 -29.73 22.02
C LEU A 603 -6.08 -30.41 21.94
N PRO A 604 -6.31 -31.54 22.66
CA PRO A 604 -7.60 -32.22 22.65
C PRO A 604 -8.75 -31.34 23.18
N ALA A 605 -9.91 -31.40 22.56
CA ALA A 605 -11.09 -30.58 22.92
C ALA A 605 -11.47 -30.69 24.41
N ALA A 606 -11.38 -31.88 25.02
CA ALA A 606 -11.63 -32.06 26.44
C ALA A 606 -10.63 -31.29 27.34
N LYS A 607 -9.39 -31.12 26.87
CA LYS A 607 -8.39 -30.31 27.60
C LYS A 607 -8.68 -28.82 27.44
N ILE A 608 -9.06 -28.39 26.25
CA ILE A 608 -9.48 -27.01 26.00
C ILE A 608 -10.64 -26.64 26.92
N ALA A 609 -11.69 -27.47 26.96
CA ALA A 609 -12.87 -27.24 27.82
C ALA A 609 -12.50 -27.19 29.33
N ALA A 610 -11.58 -28.06 29.78
CA ALA A 610 -11.12 -28.04 31.16
C ALA A 610 -10.38 -26.74 31.49
N ILE A 611 -9.46 -26.30 30.65
CA ILE A 611 -8.69 -25.06 30.82
C ILE A 611 -9.63 -23.84 30.77
N GLN A 612 -10.64 -23.83 29.88
CA GLN A 612 -11.65 -22.77 29.82
C GLN A 612 -12.45 -22.67 31.15
N ALA A 613 -12.83 -23.82 31.73
CA ALA A 613 -13.52 -23.86 33.01
C ALA A 613 -12.63 -23.35 34.18
N ASP A 614 -11.33 -23.71 34.15
CA ASP A 614 -10.38 -23.26 35.16
C ASP A 614 -10.05 -21.76 35.04
N ILE A 615 -9.97 -21.22 33.80
CA ILE A 615 -9.92 -19.78 33.55
C ILE A 615 -11.17 -19.06 34.13
N ALA A 616 -12.35 -19.63 33.93
CA ALA A 616 -13.59 -19.05 34.44
C ALA A 616 -13.62 -19.04 35.98
N SER A 617 -13.05 -20.08 36.62
CA SER A 617 -12.95 -20.19 38.09
C SER A 617 -11.91 -19.25 38.69
N LYS A 618 -10.95 -18.75 37.89
CA LYS A 618 -9.77 -17.96 38.31
C LYS A 618 -8.93 -18.62 39.40
N ASP A 619 -8.98 -19.97 39.51
CA ASP A 619 -8.21 -20.74 40.49
C ASP A 619 -6.74 -20.82 40.09
N ALA A 620 -5.87 -20.09 40.78
CA ALA A 620 -4.47 -20.00 40.46
C ALA A 620 -3.70 -21.36 40.51
N ALA A 621 -4.15 -22.29 41.38
CA ALA A 621 -3.53 -23.61 41.48
C ALA A 621 -3.84 -24.47 40.24
N LYS A 622 -5.10 -24.40 39.78
CA LYS A 622 -5.54 -25.08 38.55
C LYS A 622 -4.89 -24.48 37.32
N LEU A 623 -4.86 -23.15 37.17
CA LEU A 623 -4.20 -22.46 36.07
C LEU A 623 -2.71 -22.85 35.97
N LYS A 624 -2.01 -22.94 37.12
CA LYS A 624 -0.63 -23.40 37.18
C LYS A 624 -0.47 -24.88 36.80
N ALA A 625 -1.44 -25.71 37.05
CA ALA A 625 -1.47 -27.09 36.59
C ALA A 625 -1.69 -27.16 35.07
N ASP A 626 -2.59 -26.33 34.53
CA ASP A 626 -2.87 -26.22 33.10
C ASP A 626 -1.65 -25.70 32.32
N ALA A 627 -0.87 -24.78 32.89
CA ALA A 627 0.39 -24.34 32.29
C ALA A 627 1.36 -25.49 32.01
N LYS A 628 1.39 -26.53 32.86
CA LYS A 628 2.21 -27.73 32.60
C LYS A 628 1.67 -28.57 31.45
N ILE A 629 0.33 -28.62 31.30
CA ILE A 629 -0.32 -29.34 30.20
C ILE A 629 -0.02 -28.64 28.88
N THR A 630 -0.18 -27.32 28.82
CA THR A 630 0.07 -26.53 27.60
C THR A 630 1.55 -26.51 27.23
N LEU A 631 2.46 -26.43 28.21
CA LEU A 631 3.89 -26.57 27.97
C LEU A 631 4.25 -27.93 27.34
N LYS A 632 3.67 -29.02 27.84
CA LYS A 632 3.90 -30.34 27.24
C LYS A 632 3.34 -30.42 25.82
N ALA A 633 2.17 -29.83 25.58
CA ALA A 633 1.52 -29.80 24.28
C ALA A 633 2.32 -28.95 23.27
N SER A 634 2.96 -27.86 23.69
CA SER A 634 3.77 -27.02 22.79
C SER A 634 4.95 -27.77 22.17
N LEU A 635 5.53 -28.73 22.90
CA LEU A 635 6.65 -29.55 22.42
C LEU A 635 6.22 -30.57 21.34
N THR A 636 4.94 -30.84 21.21
CA THR A 636 4.37 -31.82 20.27
C THR A 636 3.28 -31.23 19.39
N ALA A 637 3.23 -29.91 19.29
CA ALA A 637 2.27 -29.20 18.47
C ALA A 637 2.46 -29.58 16.98
N LYS A 638 1.36 -29.59 16.22
CA LYS A 638 1.36 -30.04 14.83
C LYS A 638 1.80 -28.96 13.85
N THR A 639 1.72 -27.69 14.27
CA THR A 639 2.15 -26.55 13.49
C THR A 639 3.01 -25.61 14.33
N PRO A 640 3.90 -24.82 13.72
CA PRO A 640 4.67 -23.80 14.42
C PRO A 640 3.78 -22.76 15.13
N GLU A 641 2.68 -22.36 14.51
CA GLU A 641 1.73 -21.39 15.05
C GLU A 641 1.06 -21.92 16.34
N ASP A 642 0.65 -23.20 16.35
CA ASP A 642 0.10 -23.83 17.54
C ASP A 642 1.14 -24.01 18.65
N ALA A 643 2.41 -24.28 18.28
CA ALA A 643 3.50 -24.34 19.24
C ALA A 643 3.72 -22.99 19.93
N ASP A 644 3.66 -21.90 19.16
CA ASP A 644 3.76 -20.54 19.69
C ASP A 644 2.55 -20.20 20.58
N ARG A 645 1.30 -20.41 20.10
CA ARG A 645 0.07 -20.19 20.87
C ARG A 645 0.10 -20.92 22.22
N LEU A 646 0.49 -22.19 22.22
CA LEU A 646 0.62 -22.99 23.44
C LEU A 646 1.72 -22.46 24.37
N THR A 647 2.81 -21.97 23.82
CA THR A 647 3.92 -21.35 24.57
C THR A 647 3.47 -20.06 25.26
N GLN A 648 2.78 -19.17 24.54
CA GLN A 648 2.25 -17.93 25.10
C GLN A 648 1.14 -18.21 26.13
N LEU A 649 0.22 -19.13 25.82
CA LEU A 649 -0.79 -19.58 26.76
C LEU A 649 -0.16 -20.13 28.04
N THR A 650 0.91 -20.93 27.95
CA THR A 650 1.65 -21.45 29.10
C THR A 650 2.20 -20.31 29.97
N LYS A 651 2.78 -19.29 29.38
CA LYS A 651 3.29 -18.11 30.11
C LYS A 651 2.18 -17.40 30.88
N ILE A 652 1.01 -17.17 30.23
CA ILE A 652 -0.12 -16.52 30.86
C ILE A 652 -0.65 -17.34 32.04
N LEU A 653 -0.86 -18.65 31.87
CA LEU A 653 -1.40 -19.52 32.91
C LEU A 653 -0.41 -19.74 34.07
N ALA A 654 0.91 -19.67 33.83
CA ALA A 654 1.95 -19.83 34.86
C ALA A 654 2.13 -18.58 35.73
N THR A 655 1.86 -17.39 35.20
CA THR A 655 1.90 -16.13 35.93
C THR A 655 0.60 -15.98 36.76
N LYS A 656 0.56 -15.00 37.67
CA LYS A 656 -0.71 -14.60 38.30
C LYS A 656 -1.38 -13.59 37.33
N PRO A 657 -2.28 -14.04 36.44
CA PRO A 657 -2.79 -13.15 35.40
C PRO A 657 -3.61 -12.04 36.03
N THR A 658 -3.48 -10.84 35.50
CA THR A 658 -4.40 -9.74 35.79
C THR A 658 -5.76 -10.06 35.18
N SER A 659 -6.83 -9.77 35.90
CA SER A 659 -8.22 -10.04 35.49
C SER A 659 -8.63 -9.16 34.35
#